data_b86e48935b3f18083937b0e1c0da3e66
#
_entry.id   b86e48935b3f18083937b0e1c0da3e66
#
_cell.length_a   1.000
_cell.length_b   1.000
_cell.length_c   1.000
_cell.angle_alpha   90.00
_cell.angle_beta   90.00
_cell.angle_gamma   90.00
#
_symmetry.space_group_name_H-M   'P 1'
#
loop_
_entity.id
_entity.type
_entity.pdbx_description
1 polymer ?
#
loop_
_entity_poly.entity_id
_entity_poly.type
_entity_poly.pdbx_seq_one_letter_code
_entity_poly.pdbx_strand_id
1 'polypeptide(L)'
;MKHPRKLTTRAAALLLALLLLGTAGLTACDKGNDPSDTDPADATTQAPESGGDLTLPDGTTPADPEAPTDPAETDKPSTPEAPDSLIGDGSPLAEVYPTFSEVGGLYTARAKTVEITAPEGYTVRYTTDGSVPTKRSTEYKDAIKITADKGEGMTIRAACFDADGKLTGQVITHTYISAKAEAGLHYTVMLSCDEDDLKAMYRDVHAKVERAAHAEILAPDGTRIISQDVGLRLFGGSSRALSQKSFKIIARKDGYFGDEPYVGLGTFTYPFFPERTVIAGKNAGKVLEKYDGLILRNGGNDALLSTAADPDRPTLLRDGIANEFIAKYAPNVQMSYAHFAVVYLNGEYYGILELRENQNEDYIKRLYGVDDNDVVVVKSELDTTRACGDHRNAGECRFCGSWFFYETDSEAAAQKEMKDWIALCKKAAGAVNASEAEYRKIFAEVESKLDIRNALEYMAAACYLVNTDWPHNNIRVWRYTGAPMDGIAITDGKWRFATRDMDFTMNRYDKGAPLPEIETTPTVDTFKWVLSNYVEGYGDHQQYNDALYLQGLFPFLMRDDAFRADFAELCRTLASEEANAYLTELYQTAYDQAYPIMGDHIDRWSGYAHGMISDARSWRKAAQRIETFIKARPAQFLKHLDKMLAMYE
;
A
#
# COMPACT_ATOMS: atom_id res chain seq x y z
N MET A 1 26.01 20.16 -18.80
CA MET A 1 25.70 19.17 -19.83
C MET A 1 26.61 17.96 -19.64
N LYS A 2 26.14 16.95 -18.95
CA LYS A 2 26.76 15.61 -18.95
C LYS A 2 25.61 14.62 -19.07
N HIS A 3 25.59 13.91 -20.20
CA HIS A 3 24.61 12.87 -20.51
C HIS A 3 24.68 11.71 -19.51
N PRO A 4 23.55 11.10 -19.14
CA PRO A 4 23.55 9.87 -18.37
C PRO A 4 24.17 8.73 -19.19
N ARG A 5 25.09 8.00 -18.59
CA ARG A 5 25.66 6.78 -19.19
C ARG A 5 24.59 5.73 -19.29
N LYS A 6 24.25 5.35 -20.52
CA LYS A 6 23.39 4.20 -20.83
C LYS A 6 24.01 2.94 -20.22
N LEU A 7 23.33 2.31 -19.28
CA LEU A 7 23.64 0.93 -18.89
C LEU A 7 23.44 0.03 -20.12
N THR A 8 24.42 -0.82 -20.35
CA THR A 8 24.50 -1.65 -21.54
C THR A 8 23.36 -2.68 -21.57
N THR A 9 22.78 -2.83 -22.73
CA THR A 9 21.65 -3.71 -23.12
C THR A 9 21.77 -5.18 -22.70
N ARG A 10 22.89 -5.63 -22.13
CA ARG A 10 23.11 -7.03 -21.68
C ARG A 10 22.61 -7.32 -20.26
N ALA A 11 22.56 -6.32 -19.38
CA ALA A 11 22.02 -6.50 -18.01
C ALA A 11 20.49 -6.54 -18.00
N ALA A 12 19.85 -5.75 -18.87
CA ALA A 12 18.39 -5.75 -19.03
C ALA A 12 17.87 -7.08 -19.65
N ALA A 13 18.64 -7.69 -20.56
CA ALA A 13 18.27 -8.97 -21.18
C ALA A 13 18.35 -10.17 -20.21
N LEU A 14 19.23 -10.11 -19.20
CA LEU A 14 19.34 -11.20 -18.22
C LEU A 14 18.20 -11.15 -17.17
N LEU A 15 17.73 -9.96 -16.80
CA LEU A 15 16.57 -9.83 -15.90
C LEU A 15 15.25 -10.23 -16.59
N LEU A 16 15.13 -9.94 -17.89
CA LEU A 16 13.96 -10.35 -18.69
C LEU A 16 13.89 -11.88 -18.89
N ALA A 17 15.03 -12.55 -19.01
CA ALA A 17 15.08 -14.00 -19.14
C ALA A 17 14.67 -14.75 -17.87
N LEU A 18 14.91 -14.18 -16.69
CA LEU A 18 14.50 -14.77 -15.40
C LEU A 18 13.01 -14.55 -15.11
N LEU A 19 12.42 -13.47 -15.61
CA LEU A 19 10.98 -13.19 -15.49
C LEU A 19 10.13 -14.00 -16.48
N LEU A 20 10.68 -14.32 -17.67
CA LEU A 20 10.01 -15.13 -18.69
C LEU A 20 10.04 -16.64 -18.40
N LEU A 21 10.98 -17.11 -17.58
CA LEU A 21 11.02 -18.51 -17.14
C LEU A 21 9.98 -18.86 -16.08
N GLY A 22 9.36 -17.86 -15.45
CA GLY A 22 8.24 -18.05 -14.52
C GLY A 22 6.87 -18.20 -15.17
N THR A 23 6.73 -17.87 -16.47
CA THR A 23 5.44 -17.91 -17.19
C THR A 23 5.36 -18.92 -18.33
N ALA A 24 6.44 -19.63 -18.67
CA ALA A 24 6.51 -20.53 -19.81
C ALA A 24 6.42 -22.04 -19.48
N GLY A 25 5.86 -22.40 -18.33
CA GLY A 25 5.72 -23.79 -17.84
C GLY A 25 4.39 -24.49 -18.15
N LEU A 26 3.59 -23.98 -19.06
CA LEU A 26 2.26 -24.55 -19.35
C LEU A 26 2.02 -24.77 -20.86
N THR A 27 2.72 -25.70 -21.46
CA THR A 27 2.19 -26.48 -22.61
C THR A 27 3.23 -27.52 -22.99
N ALA A 28 3.06 -28.74 -22.56
CA ALA A 28 3.51 -29.93 -23.25
C ALA A 28 2.99 -31.18 -22.53
N CYS A 29 1.94 -31.72 -23.05
CA CYS A 29 1.70 -33.16 -23.24
C CYS A 29 0.37 -33.35 -23.95
N ASP A 30 0.38 -33.50 -25.24
CA ASP A 30 -0.16 -34.69 -25.85
C ASP A 30 0.40 -34.84 -27.28
N LYS A 31 0.72 -36.09 -27.63
CA LYS A 31 1.24 -36.52 -28.92
C LYS A 31 0.11 -37.05 -29.77
N GLY A 32 0.11 -36.71 -31.06
CA GLY A 32 -0.55 -37.58 -32.03
C GLY A 32 -0.99 -36.91 -33.31
N ASN A 33 -0.17 -37.07 -34.33
CA ASN A 33 -0.48 -37.24 -35.77
C ASN A 33 -1.01 -36.05 -36.62
N ASP A 34 -0.11 -35.64 -37.48
CA ASP A 34 -0.26 -34.98 -38.78
C ASP A 34 -0.80 -35.97 -39.86
N PRO A 35 -1.16 -35.65 -41.12
CA PRO A 35 -1.18 -34.37 -41.84
C PRO A 35 -2.41 -34.14 -42.75
N SER A 36 -2.59 -32.95 -43.29
CA SER A 36 -2.73 -32.66 -44.75
C SER A 36 -3.45 -31.33 -45.04
N ASP A 37 -2.72 -30.46 -45.74
CA ASP A 37 -3.05 -29.61 -46.88
C ASP A 37 -4.49 -29.09 -47.05
N THR A 38 -4.67 -27.79 -47.11
CA THR A 38 -4.96 -26.99 -48.31
C THR A 38 -5.41 -25.57 -47.96
N ASP A 39 -4.65 -24.61 -48.44
CA ASP A 39 -5.14 -23.26 -48.75
C ASP A 39 -6.04 -23.32 -50.00
N PRO A 40 -7.02 -22.46 -50.24
CA PRO A 40 -6.74 -21.14 -50.77
C PRO A 40 -7.78 -20.00 -50.54
N ALA A 41 -7.28 -18.77 -50.72
CA ALA A 41 -7.85 -17.64 -51.47
C ALA A 41 -9.01 -16.79 -50.89
N ASP A 42 -8.64 -15.55 -50.60
CA ASP A 42 -9.15 -14.28 -51.17
C ASP A 42 -10.66 -14.06 -51.24
N ALA A 43 -11.16 -13.07 -50.47
CA ALA A 43 -12.30 -12.24 -50.88
C ALA A 43 -12.33 -10.90 -50.12
N THR A 44 -11.89 -9.88 -50.81
CA THR A 44 -12.24 -8.47 -50.60
C THR A 44 -13.74 -8.24 -50.52
N THR A 45 -14.24 -7.50 -49.53
CA THR A 45 -15.46 -6.70 -49.66
C THR A 45 -15.38 -5.41 -48.85
N GLN A 46 -15.71 -4.36 -49.55
CA GLN A 46 -15.71 -2.94 -49.24
C GLN A 46 -16.68 -2.55 -48.12
N ALA A 47 -16.31 -1.49 -47.41
CA ALA A 47 -17.19 -0.70 -46.56
C ALA A 47 -18.18 0.15 -47.37
N PRO A 48 -19.35 0.50 -46.83
CA PRO A 48 -20.07 1.67 -47.27
C PRO A 48 -19.92 2.82 -46.27
N GLU A 49 -19.50 3.95 -46.82
CA GLU A 49 -19.68 5.27 -46.23
C GLU A 49 -21.15 5.63 -46.15
N SER A 50 -21.61 6.20 -45.05
CA SER A 50 -22.73 7.12 -45.07
C SER A 50 -22.53 8.21 -44.03
N GLY A 51 -22.30 9.43 -44.52
CA GLY A 51 -22.28 10.65 -43.77
C GLY A 51 -23.67 11.00 -43.23
N GLY A 52 -23.69 11.58 -42.05
CA GLY A 52 -24.84 12.21 -41.43
C GLY A 52 -24.35 13.39 -40.62
N ASP A 53 -24.44 14.54 -41.25
CA ASP A 53 -24.21 15.87 -40.70
C ASP A 53 -25.29 16.17 -39.66
N LEU A 54 -24.92 16.45 -38.41
CA LEU A 54 -25.79 17.04 -37.40
C LEU A 54 -25.12 18.29 -36.85
N THR A 55 -25.53 19.42 -37.39
CA THR A 55 -25.31 20.77 -36.92
C THR A 55 -25.86 20.97 -35.52
N LEU A 56 -25.00 21.47 -34.61
CA LEU A 56 -25.39 22.00 -33.32
C LEU A 56 -25.81 23.48 -33.47
N PRO A 57 -26.82 23.93 -32.72
CA PRO A 57 -27.20 25.34 -32.73
C PRO A 57 -26.26 26.21 -31.90
N ASP A 58 -26.04 27.37 -32.45
CA ASP A 58 -25.23 28.49 -32.00
C ASP A 58 -25.67 29.07 -30.66
N GLY A 59 -24.68 29.52 -29.88
CA GLY A 59 -24.80 30.76 -29.14
C GLY A 59 -25.08 30.67 -27.64
N THR A 60 -23.99 30.70 -26.85
CA THR A 60 -23.75 31.76 -25.86
C THR A 60 -22.36 31.50 -25.21
N THR A 61 -21.45 32.40 -25.45
CA THR A 61 -20.19 32.55 -24.71
C THR A 61 -20.51 33.12 -23.33
N PRO A 62 -20.12 32.47 -22.22
CA PRO A 62 -20.06 33.14 -20.94
C PRO A 62 -18.79 34.00 -20.89
N ALA A 63 -18.94 35.22 -20.41
CA ALA A 63 -17.87 36.17 -20.20
C ALA A 63 -16.81 35.60 -19.24
N ASP A 64 -15.54 35.94 -19.54
CA ASP A 64 -14.41 35.74 -18.64
C ASP A 64 -14.70 36.36 -17.26
N PRO A 65 -14.46 35.62 -16.17
CA PRO A 65 -14.40 36.26 -14.88
C PRO A 65 -13.08 37.02 -14.75
N GLU A 66 -13.19 38.28 -14.37
CA GLU A 66 -12.07 39.15 -14.03
C GLU A 66 -11.07 38.48 -13.09
N ALA A 67 -9.78 38.65 -13.41
CA ALA A 67 -8.67 38.21 -12.57
C ALA A 67 -8.81 38.78 -11.15
N PRO A 68 -8.62 37.98 -10.10
CA PRO A 68 -8.55 38.49 -8.75
C PRO A 68 -7.29 39.36 -8.61
N THR A 69 -7.51 40.59 -8.17
CA THR A 69 -6.46 41.49 -7.71
C THR A 69 -5.70 40.83 -6.56
N ASP A 70 -4.38 40.88 -6.62
CA ASP A 70 -3.45 40.47 -5.55
C ASP A 70 -3.92 41.02 -4.19
N PRO A 71 -4.10 40.15 -3.18
CA PRO A 71 -4.16 40.62 -1.82
C PRO A 71 -2.77 41.03 -1.37
N ALA A 72 -2.67 42.25 -0.87
CA ALA A 72 -1.46 42.77 -0.25
C ALA A 72 -0.86 41.75 0.74
N GLU A 73 0.46 41.58 0.67
CA GLU A 73 1.27 40.91 1.68
C GLU A 73 0.91 41.46 3.06
N THR A 74 0.12 40.70 3.80
CA THR A 74 0.03 40.87 5.24
C THR A 74 1.16 40.05 5.84
N ASP A 75 2.16 40.73 6.39
CA ASP A 75 3.14 40.19 7.31
C ASP A 75 2.45 39.33 8.36
N LYS A 76 2.49 38.00 8.19
CA LYS A 76 2.22 37.08 9.31
C LYS A 76 3.36 37.27 10.30
N PRO A 77 3.08 37.56 11.59
CA PRO A 77 4.15 37.54 12.57
C PRO A 77 4.78 36.15 12.56
N SER A 78 6.07 36.10 12.23
CA SER A 78 6.89 34.90 12.40
C SER A 78 6.90 34.56 13.88
N THR A 79 6.16 33.51 14.25
CA THR A 79 6.40 32.83 15.52
C THR A 79 7.84 32.35 15.46
N PRO A 80 8.70 32.67 16.44
CA PRO A 80 10.06 32.14 16.46
C PRO A 80 9.94 30.61 16.53
N GLU A 81 10.24 29.92 15.43
CA GLU A 81 10.41 28.47 15.46
C GLU A 81 11.53 28.14 16.44
N ALA A 82 11.30 27.14 17.29
CA ALA A 82 12.34 26.59 18.10
C ALA A 82 13.45 26.09 17.16
N PRO A 83 14.69 26.58 17.29
CA PRO A 83 15.74 26.26 16.36
C PRO A 83 16.04 24.76 16.44
N ASP A 84 16.07 24.09 15.27
CA ASP A 84 16.63 22.75 15.04
C ASP A 84 16.27 21.65 16.06
N SER A 85 15.12 21.77 16.73
CA SER A 85 14.63 20.74 17.64
C SER A 85 14.07 19.55 16.85
N LEU A 86 14.21 18.35 17.40
CA LEU A 86 13.45 17.20 16.94
C LEU A 86 11.96 17.52 17.06
N ILE A 87 11.21 17.29 16.00
CA ILE A 87 9.76 17.48 16.04
C ILE A 87 9.13 16.13 16.42
N GLY A 88 8.54 16.09 17.60
CA GLY A 88 7.97 14.88 18.17
C GLY A 88 7.58 15.07 19.62
N ASP A 89 8.25 14.40 20.55
CA ASP A 89 7.95 14.43 21.99
C ASP A 89 8.68 15.53 22.78
N GLY A 90 9.43 16.40 22.10
CA GLY A 90 10.21 17.46 22.75
C GLY A 90 11.52 17.00 23.36
N SER A 91 12.06 15.86 22.94
CA SER A 91 13.38 15.40 23.36
C SER A 91 14.45 16.45 23.07
N PRO A 92 15.37 16.71 24.03
CA PRO A 92 16.41 17.70 23.82
C PRO A 92 17.38 17.28 22.73
N LEU A 93 17.85 18.25 21.94
CA LEU A 93 18.98 18.06 21.06
C LEU A 93 20.25 17.73 21.85
N ALA A 94 21.22 17.11 21.18
CA ALA A 94 22.57 17.02 21.70
C ALA A 94 23.14 18.42 21.99
N GLU A 95 24.07 18.54 22.95
CA GLU A 95 24.67 19.84 23.31
C GLU A 95 25.48 20.45 22.14
N VAL A 96 26.02 19.61 21.25
CA VAL A 96 26.82 20.01 20.08
C VAL A 96 26.10 19.64 18.81
N TYR A 97 25.77 20.62 17.99
CA TYR A 97 25.16 20.45 16.66
C TYR A 97 25.37 21.69 15.79
N PRO A 98 25.38 21.55 14.46
CA PRO A 98 25.41 22.70 13.55
C PRO A 98 24.03 23.36 13.46
N THR A 99 23.98 24.69 13.43
CA THR A 99 22.76 25.48 13.28
C THR A 99 22.67 26.04 11.85
N PHE A 100 21.51 25.88 11.22
CA PHE A 100 21.23 26.39 9.88
C PHE A 100 20.48 27.73 9.96
N SER A 101 20.79 28.67 9.06
CA SER A 101 20.07 29.95 8.97
C SER A 101 18.61 29.78 8.53
N GLU A 102 18.29 28.68 7.90
CA GLU A 102 16.99 28.35 7.36
C GLU A 102 16.73 26.85 7.51
N VAL A 103 15.60 26.48 8.01
CA VAL A 103 15.18 25.07 8.09
C VAL A 103 14.75 24.55 6.72
N GLY A 104 14.82 23.21 6.53
CA GLY A 104 14.34 22.54 5.33
C GLY A 104 12.82 22.70 5.13
N GLY A 105 12.35 22.37 3.95
CA GLY A 105 10.94 22.44 3.59
C GLY A 105 10.71 22.91 2.16
N LEU A 106 9.48 23.36 1.89
CA LEU A 106 9.10 23.85 0.58
C LEU A 106 9.45 25.34 0.44
N TYR A 107 10.04 25.74 -0.68
CA TYR A 107 10.28 27.13 -1.00
C TYR A 107 9.90 27.46 -2.44
N THR A 108 9.46 28.68 -2.69
CA THR A 108 8.97 29.13 -4.01
C THR A 108 10.01 29.95 -4.78
N ALA A 109 11.04 30.45 -4.09
CA ALA A 109 12.11 31.24 -4.70
C ALA A 109 12.93 30.40 -5.68
N ARG A 110 13.48 31.03 -6.74
CA ARG A 110 14.32 30.34 -7.73
C ARG A 110 15.64 29.83 -7.15
N ALA A 111 16.13 30.45 -6.11
CA ALA A 111 17.31 30.04 -5.38
C ALA A 111 17.18 30.42 -3.92
N LYS A 112 17.76 29.62 -3.05
CA LYS A 112 17.85 29.87 -1.61
C LYS A 112 19.32 29.78 -1.19
N THR A 113 19.74 30.57 -0.22
CA THR A 113 21.08 30.52 0.34
C THR A 113 20.96 30.11 1.80
N VAL A 114 21.77 29.15 2.22
CA VAL A 114 21.76 28.60 3.58
C VAL A 114 23.14 28.76 4.19
N GLU A 115 23.19 29.37 5.35
CA GLU A 115 24.38 29.48 6.18
C GLU A 115 24.34 28.43 7.31
N ILE A 116 25.52 27.91 7.66
CA ILE A 116 25.65 26.92 8.75
C ILE A 116 26.68 27.42 9.75
N THR A 117 26.34 27.38 11.02
CA THR A 117 27.24 27.77 12.10
C THR A 117 27.50 26.59 13.03
N ALA A 118 28.65 26.59 13.69
CA ALA A 118 29.00 25.63 14.73
C ALA A 118 29.21 26.31 16.08
N PRO A 119 29.09 25.60 17.20
CA PRO A 119 29.60 26.08 18.49
C PRO A 119 31.09 26.33 18.46
N GLU A 120 31.58 27.18 19.37
CA GLU A 120 33.00 27.52 19.43
C GLU A 120 33.87 26.27 19.63
N GLY A 121 34.99 26.19 18.91
CA GLY A 121 35.91 25.06 18.95
C GLY A 121 35.60 23.91 17.97
N TYR A 122 34.52 24.00 17.22
CA TYR A 122 34.15 22.98 16.25
C TYR A 122 34.18 23.50 14.81
N THR A 123 34.44 22.57 13.88
CA THR A 123 34.27 22.81 12.43
C THR A 123 33.05 22.08 11.91
N VAL A 124 32.36 22.65 10.92
CA VAL A 124 31.24 21.96 10.26
C VAL A 124 31.73 21.25 9.03
N ARG A 125 31.32 20.00 8.83
CA ARG A 125 31.38 19.29 7.56
C ARG A 125 29.99 18.84 7.12
N TYR A 126 29.79 18.79 5.81
CA TYR A 126 28.47 18.44 5.27
C TYR A 126 28.56 17.54 4.05
N THR A 127 27.43 16.89 3.75
CA THR A 127 27.16 16.08 2.56
C THR A 127 25.85 16.52 1.90
N THR A 128 25.70 16.18 0.62
CA THR A 128 24.46 16.45 -0.14
C THR A 128 23.94 15.21 -0.89
N ASP A 129 24.49 14.05 -0.58
CA ASP A 129 24.17 12.74 -1.17
C ASP A 129 23.41 11.79 -0.22
N GLY A 130 22.98 12.31 0.93
CA GLY A 130 22.29 11.53 1.97
C GLY A 130 23.21 10.79 2.94
N SER A 131 24.53 10.77 2.70
CA SER A 131 25.48 10.12 3.61
C SER A 131 25.68 10.92 4.91
N VAL A 132 26.04 10.23 5.98
CA VAL A 132 26.47 10.88 7.22
C VAL A 132 27.82 11.58 7.00
N PRO A 133 27.99 12.86 7.40
CA PRO A 133 29.27 13.55 7.26
C PRO A 133 30.41 12.84 8.00
N THR A 134 31.56 12.74 7.36
CA THR A 134 32.79 12.18 7.92
C THR A 134 33.90 13.23 7.91
N LYS A 135 35.05 12.93 8.54
CA LYS A 135 36.23 13.80 8.47
C LYS A 135 36.75 14.07 7.05
N ARG A 136 36.27 13.31 6.04
CA ARG A 136 36.62 13.46 4.62
C ARG A 136 35.58 14.26 3.85
N SER A 137 34.41 14.50 4.42
CA SER A 137 33.33 15.26 3.80
C SER A 137 33.72 16.74 3.65
N THR A 138 33.00 17.44 2.81
CA THR A 138 33.26 18.87 2.50
C THR A 138 33.20 19.70 3.77
N GLU A 139 34.26 20.47 4.04
CA GLU A 139 34.27 21.43 5.14
C GLU A 139 33.45 22.66 4.74
N TYR A 140 32.54 23.07 5.58
CA TYR A 140 31.74 24.27 5.39
C TYR A 140 32.62 25.53 5.54
N LYS A 141 32.62 26.40 4.51
CA LYS A 141 33.39 27.68 4.51
C LYS A 141 32.53 28.84 4.06
N ASP A 142 31.65 28.59 3.13
CA ASP A 142 30.83 29.62 2.49
C ASP A 142 29.36 29.15 2.45
N ALA A 143 28.44 30.11 2.41
CA ALA A 143 27.00 29.85 2.34
C ALA A 143 26.64 28.95 1.13
N ILE A 144 25.86 27.95 1.37
CA ILE A 144 25.43 26.95 0.38
C ILE A 144 24.27 27.53 -0.43
N LYS A 145 24.49 27.66 -1.73
CA LYS A 145 23.43 28.08 -2.65
C LYS A 145 22.63 26.86 -3.12
N ILE A 146 21.38 26.80 -2.74
CA ILE A 146 20.42 25.80 -3.20
C ILE A 146 19.78 26.32 -4.48
N THR A 147 20.03 25.63 -5.59
CA THR A 147 19.40 25.90 -6.88
C THR A 147 18.85 24.59 -7.39
N ALA A 148 17.54 24.50 -7.45
CA ALA A 148 16.85 23.33 -7.99
C ALA A 148 15.79 23.79 -8.99
N ASP A 149 15.54 22.99 -10.00
CA ASP A 149 14.39 23.17 -10.86
C ASP A 149 13.10 22.93 -10.07
N LYS A 150 11.97 23.48 -10.53
CA LYS A 150 10.69 23.26 -9.84
C LYS A 150 10.37 21.78 -9.75
N GLY A 151 10.09 21.33 -8.53
CA GLY A 151 9.83 19.94 -8.22
C GLY A 151 11.07 19.14 -7.82
N GLU A 152 12.25 19.73 -7.86
CA GLU A 152 13.52 19.14 -7.39
C GLU A 152 13.95 19.76 -6.06
N GLY A 153 14.91 19.13 -5.40
CA GLY A 153 15.43 19.61 -4.13
C GLY A 153 16.90 19.30 -3.91
N MET A 154 17.35 19.63 -2.71
CA MET A 154 18.69 19.32 -2.21
C MET A 154 18.59 18.96 -0.73
N THR A 155 19.14 17.83 -0.37
CA THR A 155 19.35 17.45 1.04
C THR A 155 20.73 17.91 1.48
N ILE A 156 20.82 18.51 2.67
CA ILE A 156 22.08 18.83 3.34
C ILE A 156 22.09 18.12 4.68
N ARG A 157 23.10 17.28 4.90
CA ARG A 157 23.40 16.70 6.21
C ARG A 157 24.68 17.32 6.72
N ALA A 158 24.67 17.90 7.92
CA ALA A 158 25.83 18.59 8.50
C ALA A 158 26.09 18.09 9.93
N ALA A 159 27.37 18.06 10.29
CA ALA A 159 27.83 17.65 11.61
C ALA A 159 29.00 18.51 12.09
N CYS A 160 29.17 18.63 13.41
CA CYS A 160 30.31 19.25 14.06
C CYS A 160 31.46 18.26 14.21
N PHE A 161 32.67 18.73 14.02
CA PHE A 161 33.90 17.97 14.18
C PHE A 161 34.83 18.71 15.14
N ASP A 162 35.41 18.01 16.12
CA ASP A 162 36.38 18.56 17.04
C ASP A 162 37.77 18.78 16.38
N ALA A 163 38.75 19.26 17.16
CA ALA A 163 40.09 19.52 16.67
C ALA A 163 40.84 18.27 16.17
N ASP A 164 40.48 17.10 16.66
CA ASP A 164 41.05 15.81 16.24
C ASP A 164 40.34 15.24 15.00
N GLY A 165 39.32 15.93 14.48
CA GLY A 165 38.51 15.53 13.34
C GLY A 165 37.52 14.41 13.65
N LYS A 166 37.13 14.26 14.91
CA LYS A 166 36.10 13.33 15.36
C LYS A 166 34.73 14.04 15.27
N LEU A 167 33.73 13.35 14.68
CA LEU A 167 32.36 13.79 14.71
C LEU A 167 31.87 13.85 16.18
N THR A 168 31.30 14.99 16.55
CA THR A 168 30.81 15.25 17.90
C THR A 168 29.37 15.76 17.84
N GLY A 169 28.52 15.19 18.67
CA GLY A 169 27.12 15.59 18.79
C GLY A 169 26.23 15.06 17.67
N GLN A 170 25.23 15.83 17.31
CA GLN A 170 24.14 15.41 16.42
C GLN A 170 24.40 15.82 14.97
N VAL A 171 24.01 14.95 14.04
CA VAL A 171 23.87 15.30 12.60
C VAL A 171 22.54 16.00 12.39
N ILE A 172 22.56 17.19 11.82
CA ILE A 172 21.35 17.90 11.42
C ILE A 172 21.12 17.70 9.91
N THR A 173 19.89 17.35 9.57
CA THR A 173 19.48 17.08 8.19
C THR A 173 18.36 18.02 7.79
N HIS A 174 18.54 18.70 6.68
CA HIS A 174 17.50 19.53 6.07
C HIS A 174 17.42 19.28 4.58
N THR A 175 16.19 19.08 4.10
CA THR A 175 15.88 18.94 2.67
C THR A 175 15.11 20.16 2.20
N TYR A 176 15.61 20.84 1.19
CA TYR A 176 15.03 22.05 0.60
C TYR A 176 14.45 21.70 -0.76
N ILE A 177 13.15 21.86 -0.93
CA ILE A 177 12.41 21.52 -2.15
C ILE A 177 11.91 22.76 -2.84
N SER A 178 12.26 22.93 -4.14
CA SER A 178 11.68 23.98 -4.99
C SER A 178 10.24 23.62 -5.34
N ALA A 179 9.28 24.18 -4.59
CA ALA A 179 7.87 23.80 -4.68
C ALA A 179 7.22 24.25 -6.00
N LYS A 180 6.33 23.43 -6.51
CA LYS A 180 5.31 23.81 -7.47
C LYS A 180 4.10 24.41 -6.72
N ALA A 181 3.31 25.23 -7.42
CA ALA A 181 2.19 25.97 -6.81
C ALA A 181 1.07 25.08 -6.21
N GLU A 182 1.03 23.80 -6.58
CA GLU A 182 0.02 22.84 -6.12
C GLU A 182 0.43 22.07 -4.86
N ALA A 183 1.51 22.46 -4.19
CA ALA A 183 1.86 21.92 -2.88
C ALA A 183 0.84 22.40 -1.83
N GLY A 184 -0.04 21.52 -1.36
CA GLY A 184 -1.08 21.89 -0.40
C GLY A 184 -2.18 20.86 -0.22
N LEU A 185 -2.14 19.77 -0.98
CA LEU A 185 -3.14 18.69 -0.89
C LEU A 185 -2.56 17.36 -0.38
N HIS A 186 -1.24 17.28 -0.19
CA HIS A 186 -0.55 16.02 0.05
C HIS A 186 0.52 16.17 1.11
N TYR A 187 0.79 15.08 1.82
CA TYR A 187 2.00 15.00 2.61
C TYR A 187 3.23 15.10 1.69
N THR A 188 4.29 15.76 2.17
CA THR A 188 5.61 15.69 1.52
C THR A 188 6.53 14.90 2.45
N VAL A 189 7.09 13.80 1.94
CA VAL A 189 8.00 12.94 2.70
C VAL A 189 9.39 13.00 2.08
N MET A 190 10.37 13.43 2.85
CA MET A 190 11.76 13.56 2.45
C MET A 190 12.58 12.54 3.24
N LEU A 191 13.21 11.61 2.52
CA LEU A 191 14.05 10.58 3.08
C LEU A 191 15.51 10.83 2.70
N SER A 192 16.39 10.79 3.69
CA SER A 192 17.83 10.89 3.49
C SER A 192 18.50 9.63 3.99
N CYS A 193 19.16 8.90 3.10
CA CYS A 193 19.81 7.63 3.39
C CYS A 193 21.11 7.53 2.61
N ASP A 194 22.13 6.91 3.19
CA ASP A 194 23.40 6.65 2.51
C ASP A 194 23.18 5.92 1.18
N GLU A 195 23.86 6.36 0.13
CA GLU A 195 23.67 5.84 -1.22
C GLU A 195 24.08 4.36 -1.32
N ASP A 196 25.13 3.94 -0.59
CA ASP A 196 25.60 2.55 -0.60
C ASP A 196 24.62 1.65 0.15
N ASP A 197 23.96 2.15 1.20
CA ASP A 197 22.88 1.47 1.91
C ASP A 197 21.63 1.31 1.03
N LEU A 198 21.25 2.34 0.28
CA LEU A 198 20.19 2.24 -0.72
C LEU A 198 20.53 1.22 -1.80
N LYS A 199 21.75 1.25 -2.33
CA LYS A 199 22.23 0.26 -3.30
C LYS A 199 22.22 -1.16 -2.74
N ALA A 200 22.59 -1.32 -1.47
CA ALA A 200 22.57 -2.63 -0.79
C ALA A 200 21.15 -3.17 -0.66
N MET A 201 20.18 -2.33 -0.24
CA MET A 201 18.76 -2.70 -0.19
C MET A 201 18.21 -3.07 -1.59
N TYR A 202 18.59 -2.34 -2.63
CA TYR A 202 18.11 -2.57 -4.00
C TYR A 202 18.75 -3.78 -4.66
N ARG A 203 19.93 -4.19 -4.24
CA ARG A 203 20.63 -5.38 -4.75
C ARG A 203 19.95 -6.67 -4.33
N ASP A 204 19.51 -6.73 -3.07
CA ASP A 204 18.76 -7.86 -2.54
C ASP A 204 17.40 -7.37 -1.97
N VAL A 205 16.45 -7.24 -2.87
CA VAL A 205 15.11 -6.74 -2.54
C VAL A 205 14.33 -7.68 -1.60
N HIS A 206 14.76 -8.93 -1.46
CA HIS A 206 14.11 -9.91 -0.58
C HIS A 206 14.74 -9.94 0.82
N ALA A 207 15.96 -9.47 0.98
CA ALA A 207 16.55 -9.27 2.30
C ALA A 207 15.76 -8.18 3.03
N LYS A 208 15.23 -8.51 4.20
CA LYS A 208 14.52 -7.55 5.06
C LYS A 208 15.54 -6.69 5.83
N VAL A 209 16.53 -6.13 5.12
CA VAL A 209 17.58 -5.31 5.73
C VAL A 209 17.02 -3.94 6.06
N GLU A 210 17.24 -3.51 7.30
CA GLU A 210 16.93 -2.18 7.78
C GLU A 210 18.21 -1.34 7.84
N ARG A 211 18.12 -0.09 7.41
CA ARG A 211 19.23 0.87 7.37
C ARG A 211 18.86 2.15 8.10
N ALA A 212 19.86 2.80 8.69
CA ALA A 212 19.70 4.13 9.27
C ALA A 212 19.39 5.15 8.16
N ALA A 213 18.41 5.98 8.40
CA ALA A 213 18.01 7.07 7.50
C ALA A 213 17.47 8.24 8.33
N HIS A 214 17.24 9.37 7.69
CA HIS A 214 16.53 10.49 8.29
C HIS A 214 15.23 10.72 7.54
N ALA A 215 14.15 11.01 8.27
CA ALA A 215 12.85 11.33 7.70
C ALA A 215 12.40 12.72 8.13
N GLU A 216 12.08 13.55 7.16
CA GLU A 216 11.33 14.80 7.34
C GLU A 216 9.97 14.63 6.68
N ILE A 217 8.90 15.00 7.38
CA ILE A 217 7.54 14.93 6.83
C ILE A 217 6.87 16.29 7.02
N LEU A 218 6.31 16.81 5.93
CA LEU A 218 5.48 18.00 5.95
C LEU A 218 4.01 17.58 5.82
N ALA A 219 3.16 18.22 6.60
CA ALA A 219 1.70 18.16 6.45
C ALA A 219 1.28 18.79 5.11
N PRO A 220 0.03 18.58 4.65
CA PRO A 220 -0.48 19.18 3.42
C PRO A 220 -0.37 20.70 3.34
N ASP A 221 -0.43 21.41 4.47
CA ASP A 221 -0.25 22.85 4.55
C ASP A 221 1.21 23.32 4.51
N GLY A 222 2.16 22.40 4.36
CA GLY A 222 3.60 22.66 4.35
C GLY A 222 4.24 22.73 5.75
N THR A 223 3.48 22.58 6.83
CA THR A 223 4.02 22.52 8.19
C THR A 223 4.88 21.30 8.38
N ARG A 224 6.09 21.47 8.89
CA ARG A 224 7.00 20.36 9.22
C ARG A 224 6.51 19.67 10.50
N ILE A 225 6.16 18.40 10.39
CA ILE A 225 5.54 17.62 11.47
C ILE A 225 6.44 16.51 12.01
N ILE A 226 7.39 16.03 11.21
CA ILE A 226 8.39 15.05 11.61
C ILE A 226 9.77 15.51 11.10
N SER A 227 10.77 15.38 11.95
CA SER A 227 12.19 15.47 11.60
C SER A 227 12.98 14.64 12.59
N GLN A 228 13.30 13.41 12.23
CA GLN A 228 14.04 12.49 13.12
C GLN A 228 14.75 11.40 12.31
N ASP A 229 15.73 10.78 12.93
CA ASP A 229 16.34 9.58 12.37
C ASP A 229 15.41 8.38 12.54
N VAL A 230 15.45 7.49 11.55
CA VAL A 230 14.51 6.36 11.40
C VAL A 230 15.24 5.12 10.89
N GLY A 231 14.64 3.97 11.08
CA GLY A 231 14.96 2.78 10.32
C GLY A 231 14.23 2.80 8.96
N LEU A 232 14.94 2.57 7.88
CA LEU A 232 14.40 2.47 6.54
C LEU A 232 14.60 1.06 5.99
N ARG A 233 13.55 0.46 5.45
CA ARG A 233 13.66 -0.82 4.71
C ARG A 233 12.67 -0.89 3.56
N LEU A 234 12.94 -1.77 2.59
CA LEU A 234 11.99 -2.06 1.51
C LEU A 234 10.75 -2.76 2.06
N PHE A 235 9.59 -2.39 1.52
CA PHE A 235 8.30 -2.97 1.85
C PHE A 235 7.67 -3.66 0.64
N GLY A 236 6.74 -4.61 0.90
CA GLY A 236 5.98 -5.34 -0.10
C GLY A 236 6.41 -6.79 -0.26
N GLY A 237 5.71 -7.52 -1.10
CA GLY A 237 6.01 -8.87 -1.58
C GLY A 237 6.70 -8.81 -2.95
N SER A 238 6.01 -9.28 -4.00
CA SER A 238 6.47 -9.21 -5.40
C SER A 238 6.73 -7.77 -5.90
N SER A 239 5.99 -6.79 -5.38
CA SER A 239 6.15 -5.37 -5.75
C SER A 239 7.52 -4.79 -5.41
N ARG A 240 8.31 -5.44 -4.53
CA ARG A 240 9.72 -5.07 -4.29
C ARG A 240 10.61 -5.20 -5.53
N ALA A 241 10.20 -6.01 -6.52
CA ALA A 241 10.90 -6.13 -7.80
C ALA A 241 10.68 -4.92 -8.72
N LEU A 242 9.62 -4.13 -8.54
CA LEU A 242 9.35 -2.93 -9.34
C LEU A 242 10.46 -1.90 -9.19
N SER A 243 10.67 -1.07 -10.23
CA SER A 243 11.69 0.00 -10.19
C SER A 243 11.41 1.02 -9.10
N GLN A 244 10.16 1.48 -8.97
CA GLN A 244 9.72 2.26 -7.82
C GLN A 244 9.48 1.34 -6.62
N LYS A 245 10.25 1.53 -5.58
CA LYS A 245 10.16 0.74 -4.35
C LYS A 245 9.12 1.33 -3.39
N SER A 246 8.50 0.46 -2.62
CA SER A 246 7.80 0.84 -1.39
C SER A 246 8.78 0.78 -0.22
N PHE A 247 8.58 1.65 0.76
CA PHE A 247 9.41 1.70 1.96
C PHE A 247 8.56 1.50 3.22
N LYS A 248 9.18 0.95 4.25
CA LYS A 248 8.71 1.07 5.62
C LYS A 248 9.68 1.96 6.37
N ILE A 249 9.16 3.04 6.96
CA ILE A 249 9.88 3.92 7.87
C ILE A 249 9.50 3.53 9.30
N ILE A 250 10.49 3.32 10.14
CA ILE A 250 10.32 2.76 11.48
C ILE A 250 10.93 3.73 12.48
N ALA A 251 10.14 4.15 13.45
CA ALA A 251 10.64 4.99 14.53
C ALA A 251 11.53 4.14 15.46
N ARG A 252 12.82 4.42 15.47
CA ARG A 252 13.81 3.75 16.30
C ARG A 252 14.35 4.70 17.35
N LYS A 253 14.64 4.20 18.52
CA LYS A 253 15.28 4.97 19.60
C LYS A 253 16.77 5.14 19.33
N ASP A 254 17.37 6.11 20.01
CA ASP A 254 18.81 6.28 20.06
C ASP A 254 19.54 4.98 20.37
N GLY A 255 20.69 4.80 19.77
CA GLY A 255 21.53 3.62 19.95
C GLY A 255 21.06 2.35 19.22
N TYR A 256 19.94 2.39 18.48
CA TYR A 256 19.45 1.22 17.74
C TYR A 256 20.45 0.75 16.66
N PHE A 257 21.10 1.68 15.97
CA PHE A 257 22.12 1.41 14.95
C PHE A 257 23.56 1.45 15.48
N GLY A 258 23.75 1.30 16.80
CA GLY A 258 25.07 1.25 17.43
C GLY A 258 25.70 2.62 17.67
N ASP A 259 27.01 2.74 17.36
CA ASP A 259 27.80 3.96 17.61
C ASP A 259 27.64 5.06 16.55
N GLU A 260 26.75 4.87 15.57
CA GLU A 260 26.45 5.91 14.59
C GLU A 260 25.74 7.09 15.24
N PRO A 261 25.96 8.31 14.75
CA PRO A 261 25.29 9.52 15.24
C PRO A 261 23.83 9.52 14.82
N TYR A 262 23.04 8.69 15.49
CA TYR A 262 21.62 8.47 15.23
C TYR A 262 20.80 9.01 16.40
N VAL A 263 19.82 9.87 16.09
CA VAL A 263 18.92 10.47 17.08
C VAL A 263 17.48 10.22 16.68
N GLY A 264 16.86 9.22 17.31
CA GLY A 264 15.50 8.80 17.00
C GLY A 264 14.62 8.71 18.25
N LEU A 265 13.35 8.99 18.09
CA LEU A 265 12.39 9.09 19.20
C LEU A 265 11.64 7.78 19.51
N GLY A 266 11.74 6.76 18.67
CA GLY A 266 11.02 5.49 18.84
C GLY A 266 9.50 5.59 18.63
N THR A 267 9.00 6.76 18.21
CA THR A 267 7.59 6.99 17.91
C THR A 267 7.47 8.19 16.96
N PHE A 268 6.61 8.09 15.96
CA PHE A 268 6.10 9.24 15.22
C PHE A 268 4.89 9.79 15.97
N THR A 269 4.88 11.08 16.30
CA THR A 269 3.78 11.71 17.04
C THR A 269 3.13 12.79 16.20
N TYR A 270 2.08 12.43 15.50
CA TYR A 270 1.22 13.31 14.69
C TYR A 270 -0.04 12.54 14.26
N PRO A 271 -1.23 13.15 14.19
CA PRO A 271 -2.45 12.52 13.71
C PRO A 271 -2.44 12.38 12.17
N PHE A 272 -1.59 11.50 11.62
CA PHE A 272 -1.47 11.31 10.18
C PHE A 272 -2.78 10.91 9.50
N PHE A 273 -3.65 10.23 10.24
CA PHE A 273 -4.94 9.75 9.78
C PHE A 273 -6.01 10.25 10.75
N PRO A 274 -6.52 11.48 10.56
CA PRO A 274 -7.47 12.08 11.49
C PRO A 274 -8.81 11.31 11.58
N GLU A 275 -9.10 10.46 10.60
CA GLU A 275 -10.22 9.53 10.58
C GLU A 275 -10.03 8.37 11.57
N ARG A 276 -8.79 8.07 11.96
CA ARG A 276 -8.46 6.96 12.85
C ARG A 276 -8.63 7.36 14.31
N THR A 277 -9.59 6.75 14.98
CA THR A 277 -9.79 6.90 16.42
C THR A 277 -9.37 5.64 17.18
N VAL A 278 -8.90 5.83 18.41
CA VAL A 278 -8.67 4.75 19.36
C VAL A 278 -10.01 4.10 19.73
N ILE A 279 -10.12 2.79 19.60
CA ILE A 279 -11.38 2.06 19.73
C ILE A 279 -11.69 1.75 21.19
N ALA A 280 -10.67 1.37 21.98
CA ALA A 280 -10.87 0.96 23.37
C ALA A 280 -9.72 1.43 24.28
N GLY A 281 -9.86 1.20 25.57
CA GLY A 281 -8.87 1.61 26.58
C GLY A 281 -9.01 3.09 26.99
N LYS A 282 -8.01 3.60 27.73
CA LYS A 282 -8.06 4.96 28.34
C LYS A 282 -8.14 6.12 27.34
N ASN A 283 -7.79 5.89 26.09
CA ASN A 283 -7.81 6.90 25.03
C ASN A 283 -8.95 6.68 24.02
N ALA A 284 -9.92 5.81 24.30
CA ALA A 284 -11.05 5.53 23.41
C ALA A 284 -11.74 6.83 22.93
N GLY A 285 -12.02 6.90 21.65
CA GLY A 285 -12.65 8.05 20.99
C GLY A 285 -11.72 9.22 20.63
N LYS A 286 -10.44 9.19 21.05
CA LYS A 286 -9.45 10.19 20.61
C LYS A 286 -8.84 9.79 19.28
N VAL A 287 -8.45 10.76 18.47
CA VAL A 287 -7.66 10.51 17.25
C VAL A 287 -6.35 9.83 17.64
N LEU A 288 -5.92 8.86 16.83
CA LEU A 288 -4.65 8.18 17.01
C LEU A 288 -3.51 9.10 16.54
N GLU A 289 -2.57 9.41 17.44
CA GLU A 289 -1.47 10.34 17.19
C GLU A 289 -0.08 9.69 17.21
N LYS A 290 0.04 8.44 17.66
CA LYS A 290 1.34 7.78 17.85
C LYS A 290 1.46 6.53 17.02
N TYR A 291 2.59 6.39 16.32
CA TYR A 291 2.88 5.27 15.41
C TYR A 291 4.32 4.78 15.61
N ASP A 292 4.54 3.46 15.60
CA ASP A 292 5.87 2.84 15.60
C ASP A 292 6.53 2.87 14.22
N GLY A 293 5.72 2.95 13.18
CA GLY A 293 6.16 2.97 11.80
C GLY A 293 5.04 3.30 10.83
N LEU A 294 5.43 3.78 9.67
CA LEU A 294 4.55 4.12 8.57
C LEU A 294 5.04 3.40 7.31
N ILE A 295 4.13 3.20 6.38
CA ILE A 295 4.43 2.58 5.09
C ILE A 295 4.27 3.62 3.99
N LEU A 296 5.24 3.67 3.09
CA LEU A 296 5.16 4.39 1.82
C LEU A 296 4.99 3.35 0.71
N ARG A 297 3.76 3.17 0.22
CA ARG A 297 3.41 2.09 -0.72
C ARG A 297 3.30 2.61 -2.15
N ASN A 298 3.87 1.87 -3.10
CA ASN A 298 3.85 2.20 -4.53
C ASN A 298 2.57 1.74 -5.26
N GLY A 299 1.54 1.29 -4.53
CA GLY A 299 0.29 0.80 -5.12
C GLY A 299 0.28 -0.68 -5.50
N GLY A 300 1.40 -1.42 -5.34
CA GLY A 300 1.43 -2.86 -5.60
C GLY A 300 1.07 -3.22 -7.04
N ASN A 301 -0.01 -4.00 -7.23
CA ASN A 301 -0.49 -4.36 -8.57
C ASN A 301 -1.26 -3.21 -9.26
N ASP A 302 -1.67 -2.18 -8.53
CA ASP A 302 -2.24 -0.95 -9.08
C ASP A 302 -1.19 0.14 -9.33
N ALA A 303 0.12 -0.16 -9.15
CA ALA A 303 1.23 0.72 -9.47
C ALA A 303 1.39 0.91 -10.98
N LEU A 304 1.80 2.10 -11.42
CA LEU A 304 2.06 2.38 -12.84
C LEU A 304 3.12 1.44 -13.46
N LEU A 305 4.03 0.95 -12.65
CA LEU A 305 5.10 0.03 -13.05
C LEU A 305 4.73 -1.45 -12.90
N SER A 306 3.49 -1.76 -12.53
CA SER A 306 3.05 -3.15 -12.39
C SER A 306 3.20 -3.89 -13.71
N THR A 307 3.83 -5.07 -13.65
CA THR A 307 3.98 -6.00 -14.78
C THR A 307 2.77 -6.93 -14.93
N ALA A 308 1.75 -6.75 -14.09
CA ALA A 308 0.52 -7.52 -14.17
C ALA A 308 -0.19 -7.31 -15.51
N ALA A 309 -1.01 -8.26 -15.89
CA ALA A 309 -1.86 -8.14 -17.08
C ALA A 309 -2.68 -6.82 -17.05
N ASP A 310 -3.03 -6.30 -18.20
CA ASP A 310 -3.71 -5.01 -18.38
C ASP A 310 -2.89 -3.80 -17.90
N PRO A 311 -1.77 -3.51 -18.56
CA PRO A 311 -0.87 -2.44 -18.19
C PRO A 311 -1.44 -1.02 -18.39
N ASP A 312 -2.60 -0.88 -19.01
CA ASP A 312 -3.31 0.38 -19.24
C ASP A 312 -4.32 0.74 -18.13
N ARG A 313 -4.33 0.00 -17.01
CA ARG A 313 -5.35 0.14 -15.96
C ARG A 313 -4.86 0.51 -14.56
N PRO A 314 -3.56 0.57 -14.26
CA PRO A 314 -3.12 0.97 -12.93
C PRO A 314 -3.49 2.42 -12.63
N THR A 315 -3.89 2.68 -11.39
CA THR A 315 -4.39 4.00 -11.00
C THR A 315 -3.77 4.55 -9.72
N LEU A 316 -3.25 3.71 -8.83
CA LEU A 316 -2.87 4.05 -7.45
C LEU A 316 -4.05 4.42 -6.54
N LEU A 317 -5.31 4.16 -6.95
CA LEU A 317 -6.50 4.62 -6.21
C LEU A 317 -7.22 3.50 -5.47
N ARG A 318 -7.15 2.25 -5.98
CA ARG A 318 -8.06 1.16 -5.59
C ARG A 318 -7.94 0.75 -4.14
N ASP A 319 -6.72 0.57 -3.68
CA ASP A 319 -6.47 0.07 -2.32
C ASP A 319 -6.99 1.05 -1.26
N GLY A 320 -6.68 2.35 -1.38
CA GLY A 320 -7.18 3.40 -0.48
C GLY A 320 -8.70 3.45 -0.45
N ILE A 321 -9.34 3.56 -1.63
CA ILE A 321 -10.80 3.61 -1.77
C ILE A 321 -11.47 2.37 -1.15
N ALA A 322 -10.93 1.17 -1.41
CA ALA A 322 -11.48 -0.06 -0.86
C ALA A 322 -11.40 -0.12 0.67
N ASN A 323 -10.27 0.30 1.24
CA ASN A 323 -10.08 0.33 2.69
C ASN A 323 -11.02 1.34 3.37
N GLU A 324 -11.19 2.54 2.84
CA GLU A 324 -12.11 3.54 3.41
C GLU A 324 -13.58 3.12 3.28
N PHE A 325 -13.96 2.48 2.18
CA PHE A 325 -15.29 1.89 2.03
C PHE A 325 -15.55 0.82 3.09
N ILE A 326 -14.57 -0.06 3.34
CA ILE A 326 -14.63 -1.09 4.38
C ILE A 326 -14.72 -0.47 5.77
N ALA A 327 -13.98 0.60 6.05
CA ALA A 327 -14.04 1.30 7.34
C ALA A 327 -15.48 1.71 7.73
N LYS A 328 -16.28 2.13 6.75
CA LYS A 328 -17.67 2.56 6.99
C LYS A 328 -18.66 1.41 7.06
N TYR A 329 -18.57 0.45 6.14
CA TYR A 329 -19.61 -0.58 5.96
C TYR A 329 -19.27 -1.93 6.55
N ALA A 330 -18.03 -2.17 6.94
CA ALA A 330 -17.54 -3.37 7.61
C ALA A 330 -16.63 -3.00 8.81
N PRO A 331 -17.15 -2.25 9.81
CA PRO A 331 -16.36 -1.57 10.83
C PRO A 331 -15.64 -2.52 11.80
N ASN A 332 -16.02 -3.80 11.85
CA ASN A 332 -15.30 -4.79 12.65
C ASN A 332 -14.05 -5.33 11.95
N VAL A 333 -13.85 -5.03 10.66
CA VAL A 333 -12.67 -5.43 9.91
C VAL A 333 -11.58 -4.37 10.04
N GLN A 334 -10.42 -4.78 10.56
CA GLN A 334 -9.28 -3.86 10.63
C GLN A 334 -8.76 -3.57 9.22
N MET A 335 -8.62 -2.29 8.91
CA MET A 335 -8.16 -1.77 7.63
C MET A 335 -7.07 -0.72 7.84
N SER A 336 -6.39 -0.32 6.78
CA SER A 336 -5.32 0.67 6.81
C SER A 336 -5.75 1.94 6.07
N TYR A 337 -5.80 3.08 6.76
CA TYR A 337 -5.95 4.36 6.09
C TYR A 337 -4.70 4.68 5.26
N ALA A 338 -4.90 5.43 4.19
CA ALA A 338 -3.86 5.85 3.28
C ALA A 338 -4.11 7.26 2.77
N HIS A 339 -3.04 8.06 2.69
CA HIS A 339 -3.05 9.37 2.04
C HIS A 339 -1.95 9.43 1.00
N PHE A 340 -2.12 10.21 -0.06
CA PHE A 340 -1.04 10.42 -1.02
C PHE A 340 0.08 11.25 -0.40
N ALA A 341 1.30 10.84 -0.70
CA ALA A 341 2.51 11.56 -0.35
C ALA A 341 3.38 11.78 -1.58
N VAL A 342 3.86 12.99 -1.75
CA VAL A 342 4.94 13.31 -2.68
C VAL A 342 6.26 13.00 -1.96
N VAL A 343 7.05 12.08 -2.53
CA VAL A 343 8.24 11.56 -1.88
C VAL A 343 9.50 12.06 -2.57
N TYR A 344 10.47 12.48 -1.78
CA TYR A 344 11.83 12.81 -2.20
C TYR A 344 12.83 11.87 -1.52
N LEU A 345 13.83 11.44 -2.26
CA LEU A 345 14.90 10.59 -1.77
C LEU A 345 16.24 11.27 -2.03
N ASN A 346 16.96 11.60 -0.95
CA ASN A 346 18.21 12.40 -1.02
C ASN A 346 18.05 13.71 -1.80
N GLY A 347 16.88 14.36 -1.67
CA GLY A 347 16.55 15.61 -2.36
C GLY A 347 16.02 15.45 -3.79
N GLU A 348 16.13 14.27 -4.40
CA GLU A 348 15.57 13.99 -5.72
C GLU A 348 14.10 13.59 -5.65
N TYR A 349 13.29 14.08 -6.59
CA TYR A 349 11.88 13.68 -6.71
C TYR A 349 11.78 12.18 -6.98
N TYR A 350 11.14 11.46 -6.07
CA TYR A 350 10.97 10.01 -6.17
C TYR A 350 9.60 9.60 -6.76
N GLY A 351 8.60 10.45 -6.60
CA GLY A 351 7.25 10.23 -7.11
C GLY A 351 6.19 10.16 -6.02
N ILE A 352 5.01 9.68 -6.38
CA ILE A 352 3.88 9.50 -5.48
C ILE A 352 3.97 8.13 -4.83
N LEU A 353 3.78 8.08 -3.51
CA LEU A 353 3.52 6.86 -2.74
C LEU A 353 2.30 7.09 -1.83
N GLU A 354 1.67 6.04 -1.39
CA GLU A 354 0.65 6.09 -0.34
C GLU A 354 1.33 6.05 1.03
N LEU A 355 1.18 7.11 1.84
CA LEU A 355 1.52 7.09 3.26
C LEU A 355 0.43 6.33 4.01
N ARG A 356 0.77 5.22 4.67
CA ARG A 356 -0.19 4.27 5.24
C ARG A 356 0.16 3.85 6.65
N GLU A 357 -0.88 3.43 7.39
CA GLU A 357 -0.72 2.73 8.66
C GLU A 357 0.00 1.39 8.48
N ASN A 358 0.84 1.05 9.44
CA ASN A 358 1.49 -0.25 9.52
C ASN A 358 0.65 -1.18 10.40
N GLN A 359 -0.12 -2.08 9.79
CA GLN A 359 -1.00 -3.04 10.50
C GLN A 359 -0.19 -4.20 11.10
N ASN A 360 0.45 -3.98 12.20
CA ASN A 360 1.19 -4.95 13.01
C ASN A 360 0.61 -5.06 14.43
N GLU A 361 1.32 -5.68 15.34
CA GLU A 361 0.93 -5.85 16.74
C GLU A 361 0.80 -4.49 17.46
N ASP A 362 1.73 -3.56 17.20
CA ASP A 362 1.69 -2.20 17.77
C ASP A 362 0.44 -1.43 17.31
N TYR A 363 0.00 -1.63 16.06
CA TYR A 363 -1.25 -1.06 15.56
C TYR A 363 -2.47 -1.51 16.41
N ILE A 364 -2.58 -2.80 16.71
CA ILE A 364 -3.66 -3.32 17.57
C ILE A 364 -3.54 -2.79 18.99
N LYS A 365 -2.33 -2.77 19.56
CA LYS A 365 -2.05 -2.15 20.86
C LYS A 365 -2.55 -0.72 20.94
N ARG A 366 -2.26 0.09 19.93
CA ARG A 366 -2.63 1.50 19.92
C ARG A 366 -4.13 1.73 19.77
N LEU A 367 -4.81 0.87 18.99
CA LEU A 367 -6.25 0.96 18.81
C LEU A 367 -7.05 0.50 20.02
N TYR A 368 -6.56 -0.50 20.74
CA TYR A 368 -7.35 -1.16 21.79
C TYR A 368 -6.75 -1.01 23.21
N GLY A 369 -5.55 -0.49 23.35
CA GLY A 369 -4.89 -0.33 24.64
C GLY A 369 -4.43 -1.65 25.28
N VAL A 370 -4.21 -2.69 24.47
CA VAL A 370 -3.72 -4.01 24.88
C VAL A 370 -2.18 -4.10 24.82
N ASP A 371 -1.59 -5.17 25.36
CA ASP A 371 -0.17 -5.45 25.19
C ASP A 371 0.07 -6.07 23.80
N ASP A 372 1.02 -5.53 23.03
CA ASP A 372 1.41 -6.03 21.73
C ASP A 372 2.08 -7.41 21.77
N ASN A 373 2.73 -7.78 22.87
CA ASN A 373 3.28 -9.12 23.08
C ASN A 373 2.20 -10.21 23.13
N ASP A 374 0.97 -9.83 23.46
CA ASP A 374 -0.20 -10.73 23.49
C ASP A 374 -1.00 -10.67 22.17
N VAL A 375 -0.57 -9.93 21.18
CA VAL A 375 -1.20 -9.87 19.86
C VAL A 375 -0.45 -10.76 18.88
N VAL A 376 -1.19 -11.58 18.14
CA VAL A 376 -0.62 -12.39 17.04
C VAL A 376 -1.26 -11.98 15.73
N VAL A 377 -0.45 -11.58 14.77
CA VAL A 377 -0.85 -11.28 13.39
C VAL A 377 -0.27 -12.34 12.46
N VAL A 378 -1.13 -12.99 11.70
CA VAL A 378 -0.75 -14.03 10.74
C VAL A 378 -1.13 -13.58 9.34
N LYS A 379 -0.20 -13.70 8.41
CA LYS A 379 -0.43 -13.45 6.99
C LYS A 379 -0.32 -14.73 6.19
N SER A 380 -1.19 -14.90 5.22
CA SER A 380 -1.07 -15.91 4.19
C SER A 380 -0.70 -15.25 2.87
N GLU A 381 0.42 -15.68 2.30
CA GLU A 381 0.89 -15.29 0.97
C GLU A 381 1.23 -16.54 0.17
N LEU A 382 0.95 -16.51 -1.12
CA LEU A 382 1.35 -17.57 -2.02
C LEU A 382 2.87 -17.49 -2.28
N ASP A 383 3.64 -18.44 -1.79
CA ASP A 383 5.07 -18.59 -2.14
C ASP A 383 5.25 -19.72 -3.14
N THR A 384 5.48 -19.36 -4.39
CA THR A 384 5.73 -20.32 -5.48
C THR A 384 7.17 -20.85 -5.50
N THR A 385 8.04 -20.41 -4.59
CA THR A 385 9.47 -20.73 -4.62
C THR A 385 9.87 -21.94 -3.80
N ARG A 386 8.99 -22.43 -2.90
CA ARG A 386 9.28 -23.57 -2.02
C ARG A 386 8.33 -24.73 -2.27
N ALA A 387 8.89 -25.93 -2.29
CA ALA A 387 8.11 -27.17 -2.33
C ALA A 387 7.32 -27.35 -1.04
N CYS A 388 6.06 -27.76 -1.13
CA CYS A 388 5.32 -28.23 0.03
C CYS A 388 5.85 -29.60 0.49
N GLY A 389 5.56 -30.00 1.72
CA GLY A 389 6.00 -31.29 2.26
C GLY A 389 5.51 -32.52 1.46
N ASP A 390 4.44 -32.35 0.67
CA ASP A 390 3.81 -33.43 -0.11
C ASP A 390 4.30 -33.49 -1.57
N HIS A 391 4.98 -32.45 -2.07
CA HIS A 391 5.53 -32.39 -3.43
C HIS A 391 7.04 -32.13 -3.40
N ARG A 392 7.77 -32.83 -4.27
CA ARG A 392 9.24 -32.81 -4.27
C ARG A 392 9.86 -31.55 -4.85
N ASN A 393 9.13 -30.84 -5.72
CA ASN A 393 9.59 -29.64 -6.42
C ASN A 393 8.59 -28.49 -6.29
N ALA A 394 9.15 -27.27 -6.14
CA ALA A 394 8.39 -26.05 -6.17
C ALA A 394 7.75 -25.86 -7.53
N GLY A 395 6.71 -26.20 -7.93
CA GLY A 395 6.09 -26.14 -9.26
C GLY A 395 5.27 -27.38 -9.60
N GLU A 396 5.40 -28.43 -8.80
CA GLU A 396 4.52 -29.60 -8.91
C GLU A 396 3.14 -29.33 -8.27
N CYS A 397 3.05 -28.33 -7.39
CA CYS A 397 1.82 -27.93 -6.76
C CYS A 397 1.70 -26.39 -6.76
N ARG A 398 0.77 -25.87 -7.52
CA ARG A 398 0.47 -24.43 -7.59
C ARG A 398 -0.01 -23.83 -6.26
N PHE A 399 -0.44 -24.67 -5.33
CA PHE A 399 -1.18 -24.30 -4.12
C PHE A 399 -0.58 -24.83 -2.82
N CYS A 400 0.44 -25.66 -2.88
CA CYS A 400 1.18 -26.14 -1.71
C CYS A 400 2.09 -25.06 -1.11
N GLY A 401 2.33 -23.97 -1.84
CA GLY A 401 3.23 -22.90 -1.47
C GLY A 401 2.59 -21.78 -0.64
N SER A 402 1.44 -22.02 -0.01
CA SER A 402 0.89 -21.04 0.93
C SER A 402 1.80 -20.95 2.14
N TRP A 403 2.61 -19.92 2.17
CA TRP A 403 3.48 -19.60 3.29
C TRP A 403 2.85 -18.53 4.12
N PHE A 404 2.71 -18.83 5.40
CA PHE A 404 2.31 -17.87 6.39
C PHE A 404 3.57 -17.12 6.83
N PHE A 405 3.64 -15.83 6.53
CA PHE A 405 4.64 -14.96 7.07
C PHE A 405 4.14 -14.41 8.40
N TYR A 406 4.95 -14.54 9.42
CA TYR A 406 4.63 -13.98 10.73
C TYR A 406 5.04 -12.51 10.76
N GLU A 407 4.23 -11.69 11.37
CA GLU A 407 4.60 -10.33 11.78
C GLU A 407 4.71 -10.23 13.29
N THR A 408 5.03 -11.31 13.98
CA THR A 408 5.27 -11.30 15.42
C THR A 408 6.77 -11.37 15.70
N ASP A 409 7.22 -10.81 16.84
CA ASP A 409 8.60 -10.92 17.30
C ASP A 409 8.97 -12.34 17.75
N SER A 410 7.97 -13.21 17.98
CA SER A 410 8.16 -14.61 18.37
C SER A 410 7.70 -15.57 17.27
N GLU A 411 8.62 -16.00 16.43
CA GLU A 411 8.34 -16.97 15.36
C GLU A 411 7.72 -18.27 15.88
N ALA A 412 8.14 -18.77 17.03
CA ALA A 412 7.61 -20.01 17.60
C ALA A 412 6.16 -19.89 18.07
N ALA A 413 5.79 -18.77 18.71
CA ALA A 413 4.40 -18.51 19.11
C ALA A 413 3.51 -18.33 17.88
N ALA A 414 3.95 -17.56 16.91
CA ALA A 414 3.22 -17.35 15.67
C ALA A 414 3.02 -18.64 14.87
N GLN A 415 4.00 -19.55 14.85
CA GLN A 415 3.86 -20.86 14.20
C GLN A 415 2.79 -21.72 14.87
N LYS A 416 2.71 -21.70 16.19
CA LYS A 416 1.64 -22.42 16.92
C LYS A 416 0.29 -21.86 16.56
N GLU A 417 0.14 -20.54 16.66
CA GLU A 417 -1.12 -19.84 16.40
C GLU A 417 -1.60 -20.07 14.95
N MET A 418 -0.70 -20.04 14.00
CA MET A 418 -0.99 -20.35 12.60
C MET A 418 -1.51 -21.78 12.42
N LYS A 419 -0.87 -22.77 13.05
CA LYS A 419 -1.33 -24.17 12.98
C LYS A 419 -2.75 -24.30 13.54
N ASP A 420 -3.05 -23.61 14.64
CA ASP A 420 -4.38 -23.58 15.25
C ASP A 420 -5.41 -22.94 14.32
N TRP A 421 -5.05 -21.82 13.65
CA TRP A 421 -5.90 -21.20 12.63
C TRP A 421 -6.20 -22.13 11.45
N ILE A 422 -5.16 -22.75 10.87
CA ILE A 422 -5.30 -23.70 9.76
C ILE A 422 -6.17 -24.90 10.18
N ALA A 423 -5.94 -25.44 11.37
CA ALA A 423 -6.71 -26.57 11.87
C ALA A 423 -8.20 -26.24 12.02
N LEU A 424 -8.51 -25.01 12.50
CA LEU A 424 -9.88 -24.50 12.59
C LEU A 424 -10.55 -24.44 11.21
N CYS A 425 -9.87 -23.83 10.23
CA CYS A 425 -10.40 -23.72 8.87
C CYS A 425 -10.58 -25.07 8.18
N LYS A 426 -9.61 -25.99 8.32
CA LYS A 426 -9.72 -27.37 7.79
C LYS A 426 -10.90 -28.13 8.42
N LYS A 427 -11.13 -27.94 9.72
CA LYS A 427 -12.24 -28.55 10.42
C LYS A 427 -13.58 -28.05 9.91
N ALA A 428 -13.71 -26.74 9.73
CA ALA A 428 -14.89 -26.12 9.13
C ALA A 428 -15.13 -26.66 7.70
N ALA A 429 -14.10 -26.63 6.85
CA ALA A 429 -14.16 -27.14 5.49
C ALA A 429 -14.60 -28.61 5.41
N GLY A 430 -14.07 -29.47 6.28
CA GLY A 430 -14.46 -30.88 6.37
C GLY A 430 -15.91 -31.12 6.81
N ALA A 431 -16.55 -30.12 7.41
CA ALA A 431 -17.92 -30.21 7.92
C ALA A 431 -18.97 -29.56 7.00
N VAL A 432 -18.58 -29.03 5.83
CA VAL A 432 -19.54 -28.40 4.90
C VAL A 432 -20.69 -29.35 4.54
N ASN A 433 -20.41 -30.64 4.35
CA ASN A 433 -21.42 -31.67 4.02
C ASN A 433 -21.71 -32.62 5.18
N ALA A 434 -21.33 -32.27 6.42
CA ALA A 434 -21.62 -33.11 7.59
C ALA A 434 -23.12 -33.14 7.93
N SER A 435 -23.51 -34.13 8.72
CA SER A 435 -24.87 -34.17 9.28
C SER A 435 -25.16 -32.93 10.11
N GLU A 436 -26.43 -32.55 10.26
CA GLU A 436 -26.82 -31.35 11.01
C GLU A 436 -26.29 -31.37 12.45
N ALA A 437 -26.34 -32.51 13.12
CA ALA A 437 -25.83 -32.64 14.48
C ALA A 437 -24.30 -32.42 14.57
N GLU A 438 -23.55 -32.98 13.65
CA GLU A 438 -22.09 -32.77 13.61
C GLU A 438 -21.74 -31.33 13.16
N TYR A 439 -22.47 -30.80 12.18
CA TYR A 439 -22.32 -29.41 11.76
C TYR A 439 -22.51 -28.44 12.94
N ARG A 440 -23.62 -28.53 13.69
CA ARG A 440 -23.90 -27.65 14.84
C ARG A 440 -22.83 -27.75 15.92
N LYS A 441 -22.31 -28.94 16.18
CA LYS A 441 -21.18 -29.13 17.10
C LYS A 441 -19.92 -28.40 16.63
N ILE A 442 -19.57 -28.52 15.33
CA ILE A 442 -18.40 -27.87 14.77
C ILE A 442 -18.63 -26.37 14.66
N PHE A 443 -19.84 -25.92 14.31
CA PHE A 443 -20.18 -24.50 14.25
C PHE A 443 -19.99 -23.82 15.63
N ALA A 444 -20.44 -24.42 16.70
CA ALA A 444 -20.23 -23.89 18.06
C ALA A 444 -18.73 -23.80 18.42
N GLU A 445 -17.91 -24.75 17.96
CA GLU A 445 -16.45 -24.66 18.14
C GLU A 445 -15.83 -23.53 17.30
N VAL A 446 -16.25 -23.38 16.05
CA VAL A 446 -15.80 -22.30 15.18
C VAL A 446 -16.18 -20.94 15.77
N GLU A 447 -17.44 -20.77 16.18
CA GLU A 447 -17.95 -19.56 16.81
C GLU A 447 -17.20 -19.19 18.11
N SER A 448 -16.77 -20.20 18.86
CA SER A 448 -15.96 -19.96 20.06
C SER A 448 -14.55 -19.44 19.79
N LYS A 449 -14.04 -19.59 18.56
CA LYS A 449 -12.66 -19.25 18.15
C LYS A 449 -12.57 -18.21 17.03
N LEU A 450 -13.67 -17.92 16.36
CA LEU A 450 -13.75 -16.95 15.25
C LEU A 450 -14.78 -15.88 15.58
N ASP A 451 -14.46 -14.66 15.36
CA ASP A 451 -15.42 -13.57 15.37
C ASP A 451 -16.28 -13.65 14.11
N ILE A 452 -17.47 -14.21 14.27
CA ILE A 452 -18.39 -14.50 13.15
C ILE A 452 -18.83 -13.22 12.45
N ARG A 453 -19.05 -12.13 13.20
CA ARG A 453 -19.46 -10.85 12.63
C ARG A 453 -18.33 -10.24 11.80
N ASN A 454 -17.10 -10.25 12.30
CA ASN A 454 -15.92 -9.80 11.55
C ASN A 454 -15.72 -10.63 10.27
N ALA A 455 -15.85 -11.96 10.35
CA ALA A 455 -15.73 -12.84 9.19
C ALA A 455 -16.79 -12.55 8.13
N LEU A 456 -18.05 -12.34 8.55
CA LEU A 456 -19.16 -11.96 7.68
C LEU A 456 -18.87 -10.65 6.93
N GLU A 457 -18.48 -9.62 7.66
CA GLU A 457 -18.16 -8.30 7.09
C GLU A 457 -17.00 -8.36 6.11
N TYR A 458 -15.93 -9.07 6.45
CA TYR A 458 -14.76 -9.25 5.57
C TYR A 458 -15.15 -9.95 4.27
N MET A 459 -15.90 -11.07 4.36
CA MET A 459 -16.31 -11.85 3.18
C MET A 459 -17.27 -11.07 2.29
N ALA A 460 -18.24 -10.36 2.85
CA ALA A 460 -19.19 -9.54 2.11
C ALA A 460 -18.49 -8.42 1.34
N ALA A 461 -17.58 -7.69 1.99
CA ALA A 461 -16.81 -6.61 1.38
C ALA A 461 -15.88 -7.12 0.27
N ALA A 462 -15.16 -8.22 0.50
CA ALA A 462 -14.29 -8.84 -0.52
C ALA A 462 -15.09 -9.27 -1.76
N CYS A 463 -16.28 -9.86 -1.56
CA CYS A 463 -17.17 -10.23 -2.67
C CYS A 463 -17.74 -9.02 -3.40
N TYR A 464 -18.17 -7.97 -2.69
CA TYR A 464 -18.73 -6.77 -3.32
C TYR A 464 -17.72 -6.01 -4.16
N LEU A 465 -16.52 -5.77 -3.61
CA LEU A 465 -15.44 -5.04 -4.27
C LEU A 465 -14.71 -5.86 -5.35
N VAL A 466 -15.07 -7.13 -5.52
CA VAL A 466 -14.42 -8.06 -6.45
C VAL A 466 -12.92 -8.17 -6.19
N ASN A 467 -12.55 -8.49 -4.95
CA ASN A 467 -11.16 -8.79 -4.62
C ASN A 467 -10.79 -10.18 -5.14
N THR A 468 -10.06 -10.23 -6.25
CA THR A 468 -9.68 -11.51 -6.90
C THR A 468 -8.43 -12.14 -6.34
N ASP A 469 -7.68 -11.42 -5.53
CA ASP A 469 -6.51 -11.96 -4.83
C ASP A 469 -6.89 -12.60 -3.47
N TRP A 470 -8.16 -12.87 -3.30
CA TRP A 470 -8.80 -13.55 -2.18
C TRP A 470 -9.77 -14.61 -2.74
N PRO A 471 -9.99 -15.77 -2.11
CA PRO A 471 -9.53 -16.21 -0.78
C PRO A 471 -8.19 -16.98 -0.79
N HIS A 472 -7.48 -17.10 -1.90
CA HIS A 472 -6.29 -17.93 -2.03
C HIS A 472 -4.99 -17.23 -1.62
N ASN A 473 -4.97 -15.92 -1.57
CA ASN A 473 -3.81 -15.09 -1.26
C ASN A 473 -4.21 -13.87 -0.42
N ASN A 474 -3.24 -13.09 0.02
CA ASN A 474 -3.44 -11.82 0.70
C ASN A 474 -4.41 -11.84 1.88
N ILE A 475 -4.37 -12.91 2.69
CA ILE A 475 -5.16 -13.02 3.89
C ILE A 475 -4.35 -12.55 5.08
N ARG A 476 -4.97 -11.74 5.93
CA ARG A 476 -4.46 -11.36 7.23
C ARG A 476 -5.50 -11.70 8.28
N VAL A 477 -5.07 -12.43 9.30
CA VAL A 477 -5.89 -12.70 10.49
C VAL A 477 -5.08 -12.40 11.74
N TRP A 478 -5.76 -12.02 12.79
CA TRP A 478 -5.11 -11.68 14.06
C TRP A 478 -5.99 -12.08 15.23
N ARG A 479 -5.38 -12.23 16.40
CA ARG A 479 -6.09 -12.41 17.68
C ARG A 479 -5.27 -11.92 18.85
N TYR A 480 -5.94 -11.63 19.94
CA TYR A 480 -5.33 -11.41 21.24
C TYR A 480 -5.21 -12.75 21.97
N THR A 481 -4.06 -13.03 22.56
CA THR A 481 -3.75 -14.31 23.25
C THR A 481 -3.57 -14.15 24.75
N GLY A 482 -3.60 -12.92 25.27
CA GLY A 482 -3.52 -12.62 26.68
C GLY A 482 -4.81 -12.88 27.45
N ALA A 483 -4.82 -12.53 28.73
CA ALA A 483 -6.01 -12.66 29.56
C ALA A 483 -7.12 -11.68 29.11
N PRO A 484 -8.41 -12.09 29.18
CA PRO A 484 -9.52 -11.19 28.88
C PRO A 484 -9.47 -9.92 29.73
N MET A 485 -9.79 -8.78 29.12
CA MET A 485 -9.81 -7.46 29.75
C MET A 485 -11.22 -6.87 29.72
N ASP A 486 -11.69 -6.39 30.87
CA ASP A 486 -13.02 -5.80 30.96
C ASP A 486 -13.19 -4.60 30.02
N GLY A 487 -14.29 -4.58 29.27
CA GLY A 487 -14.62 -3.51 28.35
C GLY A 487 -13.83 -3.50 27.04
N ILE A 488 -12.95 -4.48 26.79
CA ILE A 488 -12.18 -4.61 25.55
C ILE A 488 -12.57 -5.91 24.84
N ALA A 489 -13.56 -5.84 23.98
CA ALA A 489 -14.18 -7.01 23.34
C ALA A 489 -13.21 -7.92 22.58
N ILE A 490 -12.15 -7.37 21.99
CA ILE A 490 -11.18 -8.13 21.20
C ILE A 490 -10.27 -9.05 22.05
N THR A 491 -10.35 -8.96 23.37
CA THR A 491 -9.57 -9.82 24.29
C THR A 491 -10.26 -11.16 24.59
N ASP A 492 -11.24 -11.53 23.78
CA ASP A 492 -11.98 -12.80 23.84
C ASP A 492 -11.21 -13.99 23.24
N GLY A 493 -10.01 -13.77 22.71
CA GLY A 493 -9.16 -14.80 22.10
C GLY A 493 -9.60 -15.28 20.72
N LYS A 494 -10.61 -14.66 20.11
CA LYS A 494 -11.13 -15.06 18.79
C LYS A 494 -10.28 -14.51 17.66
N TRP A 495 -10.19 -15.28 16.58
CA TRP A 495 -9.60 -14.84 15.31
C TRP A 495 -10.45 -13.78 14.63
N ARG A 496 -9.79 -12.81 14.01
CA ARG A 496 -10.40 -11.73 13.24
C ARG A 496 -9.64 -11.49 11.95
N PHE A 497 -10.37 -11.22 10.88
CA PHE A 497 -9.78 -10.79 9.61
C PHE A 497 -9.42 -9.30 9.65
N ALA A 498 -8.39 -8.97 8.91
CA ALA A 498 -8.04 -7.61 8.55
C ALA A 498 -7.80 -7.50 7.03
N THR A 499 -7.96 -6.32 6.46
CA THR A 499 -7.68 -6.11 5.03
C THR A 499 -6.19 -6.27 4.73
N ARG A 500 -5.91 -6.71 3.51
CA ARG A 500 -4.57 -6.75 2.95
C ARG A 500 -4.63 -6.69 1.44
N ASP A 501 -3.82 -5.82 0.82
CA ASP A 501 -3.65 -5.69 -0.63
C ASP A 501 -4.99 -5.70 -1.41
N MET A 502 -5.76 -4.59 -1.29
CA MET A 502 -7.04 -4.43 -1.99
C MET A 502 -6.87 -3.88 -3.42
N ASP A 503 -5.66 -3.96 -3.97
CA ASP A 503 -5.31 -3.42 -5.29
C ASP A 503 -5.85 -4.25 -6.47
N PHE A 504 -6.24 -5.51 -6.23
CA PHE A 504 -6.93 -6.40 -7.19
C PHE A 504 -8.45 -6.27 -7.10
N THR A 505 -8.98 -5.05 -7.10
CA THR A 505 -10.41 -4.77 -6.98
C THR A 505 -10.91 -3.88 -8.12
N MET A 506 -12.18 -3.60 -8.15
CA MET A 506 -12.85 -2.51 -8.88
C MET A 506 -12.33 -2.31 -10.31
N ASN A 507 -12.55 -3.30 -11.18
CA ASN A 507 -12.23 -3.22 -12.61
C ASN A 507 -10.72 -3.02 -12.91
N ARG A 508 -9.84 -3.61 -12.07
CA ARG A 508 -8.40 -3.64 -12.36
C ARG A 508 -8.07 -4.53 -13.56
N TYR A 509 -8.78 -5.65 -13.70
CA TYR A 509 -8.61 -6.61 -14.79
C TYR A 509 -9.90 -6.80 -15.59
N ASP A 510 -9.77 -6.97 -16.93
CA ASP A 510 -10.90 -7.12 -17.85
C ASP A 510 -11.22 -8.59 -18.11
N LYS A 511 -12.35 -8.76 -18.77
CA LYS A 511 -12.77 -10.01 -19.35
C LYS A 511 -11.77 -10.45 -20.42
N GLY A 512 -11.23 -11.66 -20.26
CA GLY A 512 -10.20 -12.17 -21.18
C GLY A 512 -8.76 -11.85 -20.74
N ALA A 513 -8.55 -11.38 -19.49
CA ALA A 513 -7.24 -11.44 -18.85
C ALA A 513 -6.64 -12.85 -18.99
N PRO A 514 -5.29 -12.98 -19.00
CA PRO A 514 -4.63 -14.29 -19.21
C PRO A 514 -5.09 -15.38 -18.24
N LEU A 515 -5.61 -14.97 -17.09
CA LEU A 515 -6.22 -15.83 -16.08
C LEU A 515 -7.66 -15.34 -15.84
N PRO A 516 -8.70 -16.08 -16.28
CA PRO A 516 -10.10 -15.69 -16.09
C PRO A 516 -10.47 -15.42 -14.63
N GLU A 517 -9.80 -16.05 -13.71
CA GLU A 517 -9.99 -15.92 -12.27
C GLU A 517 -9.53 -14.59 -11.67
N ILE A 518 -8.75 -13.80 -12.40
CA ILE A 518 -8.33 -12.46 -11.95
C ILE A 518 -9.22 -11.33 -12.53
N GLU A 519 -10.28 -11.67 -13.25
CA GLU A 519 -11.23 -10.66 -13.74
C GLU A 519 -11.90 -9.92 -12.57
N THR A 520 -11.82 -8.59 -12.59
CA THR A 520 -12.40 -7.72 -11.55
C THR A 520 -13.53 -6.83 -12.09
N THR A 521 -14.14 -7.22 -13.20
CA THR A 521 -15.24 -6.46 -13.80
C THR A 521 -16.50 -6.47 -12.91
N PRO A 522 -17.40 -5.48 -13.06
CA PRO A 522 -18.60 -5.42 -12.23
C PRO A 522 -19.53 -6.62 -12.41
N THR A 523 -19.39 -7.38 -13.51
CA THR A 523 -20.25 -8.52 -13.87
C THR A 523 -19.80 -9.86 -13.28
N VAL A 524 -18.67 -9.89 -12.58
CA VAL A 524 -18.13 -11.13 -12.00
C VAL A 524 -19.02 -11.64 -10.88
N ASP A 525 -19.37 -12.92 -10.95
CA ASP A 525 -20.04 -13.67 -9.88
C ASP A 525 -19.00 -14.13 -8.86
N THR A 526 -18.73 -13.29 -7.86
CA THR A 526 -17.74 -13.55 -6.82
C THR A 526 -18.13 -14.71 -5.89
N PHE A 527 -19.40 -15.02 -5.76
CA PHE A 527 -19.84 -16.18 -4.98
C PHE A 527 -19.39 -17.49 -5.59
N LYS A 528 -19.22 -17.50 -6.93
CA LYS A 528 -18.67 -18.64 -7.65
C LYS A 528 -17.28 -19.04 -7.15
N TRP A 529 -16.45 -18.10 -6.77
CA TRP A 529 -15.09 -18.41 -6.29
C TRP A 529 -15.05 -19.05 -4.93
N VAL A 530 -15.96 -18.64 -4.05
CA VAL A 530 -15.98 -19.08 -2.64
C VAL A 530 -16.87 -20.27 -2.40
N LEU A 531 -17.82 -20.55 -3.30
CA LEU A 531 -18.79 -21.65 -3.17
C LEU A 531 -18.53 -22.82 -4.14
N SER A 532 -17.72 -22.64 -5.21
CA SER A 532 -17.33 -23.73 -6.10
C SER A 532 -16.80 -24.92 -5.30
N ASN A 533 -17.11 -26.14 -5.74
CA ASN A 533 -16.81 -27.42 -5.10
C ASN A 533 -17.57 -27.76 -3.82
N TYR A 534 -18.36 -26.82 -3.27
CA TYR A 534 -19.11 -27.02 -2.04
C TYR A 534 -20.62 -26.89 -2.24
N VAL A 535 -21.05 -26.15 -3.26
CA VAL A 535 -22.46 -25.90 -3.54
C VAL A 535 -22.79 -26.32 -4.96
N GLU A 536 -23.79 -27.21 -5.11
CA GLU A 536 -24.25 -27.68 -6.41
C GLU A 536 -24.66 -26.51 -7.31
N GLY A 537 -24.28 -26.56 -8.58
CA GLY A 537 -24.58 -25.52 -9.57
C GLY A 537 -23.51 -24.44 -9.73
N TYR A 538 -22.49 -24.36 -8.86
CA TYR A 538 -21.35 -23.46 -9.07
C TYR A 538 -20.18 -24.10 -9.81
N GLY A 539 -20.22 -25.43 -10.04
CA GLY A 539 -19.21 -26.18 -10.78
C GLY A 539 -17.91 -26.40 -9.99
N ASP A 540 -16.97 -27.10 -10.64
CA ASP A 540 -15.66 -27.36 -10.08
C ASP A 540 -14.67 -26.28 -10.54
N HIS A 541 -14.04 -25.59 -9.61
CA HIS A 541 -12.89 -24.74 -9.87
C HIS A 541 -11.62 -25.43 -9.35
N GLN A 542 -10.94 -26.18 -10.20
CA GLN A 542 -9.74 -26.94 -9.82
C GLN A 542 -8.57 -26.06 -9.35
N GLN A 543 -8.57 -24.79 -9.70
CA GLN A 543 -7.45 -23.89 -9.35
C GLN A 543 -7.37 -23.52 -7.88
N TYR A 544 -8.47 -23.68 -7.14
CA TYR A 544 -8.57 -23.28 -5.74
C TYR A 544 -8.65 -24.46 -4.77
N ASN A 545 -8.54 -25.71 -5.28
CA ASN A 545 -8.91 -26.90 -4.52
C ASN A 545 -7.94 -27.33 -3.42
N ASP A 546 -6.66 -27.03 -3.53
CA ASP A 546 -5.67 -27.72 -2.70
C ASP A 546 -5.05 -26.90 -1.57
N ALA A 547 -5.19 -25.56 -1.57
CA ALA A 547 -4.52 -24.72 -0.58
C ALA A 547 -5.47 -23.97 0.37
N LEU A 548 -6.78 -24.13 0.22
CA LEU A 548 -7.70 -23.11 0.69
C LEU A 548 -8.50 -23.58 1.88
N TYR A 549 -7.85 -23.56 3.02
CA TYR A 549 -8.54 -23.69 4.31
C TYR A 549 -9.74 -22.74 4.42
N LEU A 550 -9.63 -21.56 3.82
CA LEU A 550 -10.66 -20.52 3.82
C LEU A 550 -11.78 -20.78 2.83
N GLN A 551 -11.52 -21.47 1.74
CA GLN A 551 -12.54 -21.79 0.76
C GLN A 551 -13.65 -22.66 1.38
N GLY A 552 -13.28 -23.56 2.28
CA GLY A 552 -14.27 -24.33 3.02
C GLY A 552 -14.92 -23.59 4.18
N LEU A 553 -14.25 -22.58 4.75
CA LEU A 553 -14.80 -21.80 5.86
C LEU A 553 -16.04 -21.00 5.44
N PHE A 554 -16.00 -20.33 4.28
CA PHE A 554 -17.12 -19.53 3.81
C PHE A 554 -18.39 -20.39 3.55
N PRO A 555 -18.37 -21.47 2.73
CA PRO A 555 -19.53 -22.32 2.54
C PRO A 555 -19.97 -23.02 3.84
N PHE A 556 -19.07 -23.31 4.76
CA PHE A 556 -19.41 -23.82 6.08
C PHE A 556 -20.26 -22.81 6.88
N LEU A 557 -19.84 -21.55 6.94
CA LEU A 557 -20.59 -20.49 7.61
C LEU A 557 -21.93 -20.23 6.93
N MET A 558 -22.00 -20.30 5.61
CA MET A 558 -23.22 -20.13 4.81
C MET A 558 -24.28 -21.22 5.03
N ARG A 559 -23.96 -22.34 5.70
CA ARG A 559 -24.97 -23.32 6.12
C ARG A 559 -25.84 -22.81 7.26
N ASP A 560 -25.33 -21.90 8.08
CA ASP A 560 -26.12 -21.33 9.18
C ASP A 560 -27.13 -20.30 8.65
N ASP A 561 -28.40 -20.47 9.02
CA ASP A 561 -29.48 -19.61 8.53
C ASP A 561 -29.35 -18.17 9.01
N ALA A 562 -28.90 -17.96 10.26
CA ALA A 562 -28.72 -16.63 10.82
C ALA A 562 -27.53 -15.93 10.12
N PHE A 563 -26.42 -16.64 9.93
CA PHE A 563 -25.27 -16.11 9.18
C PHE A 563 -25.68 -15.71 7.76
N ARG A 564 -26.43 -16.56 7.04
CA ARG A 564 -26.91 -16.25 5.69
C ARG A 564 -27.80 -15.02 5.64
N ALA A 565 -28.73 -14.90 6.60
CA ALA A 565 -29.64 -13.76 6.69
C ALA A 565 -28.85 -12.44 6.90
N ASP A 566 -27.96 -12.43 7.89
CA ASP A 566 -27.12 -11.26 8.18
C ASP A 566 -26.16 -10.92 7.02
N PHE A 567 -25.60 -11.95 6.37
CA PHE A 567 -24.74 -11.78 5.19
C PHE A 567 -25.52 -11.16 4.03
N ALA A 568 -26.73 -11.65 3.76
CA ALA A 568 -27.57 -11.11 2.71
C ALA A 568 -28.00 -9.66 2.99
N GLU A 569 -28.30 -9.32 4.24
CA GLU A 569 -28.63 -7.96 4.67
C GLU A 569 -27.45 -7.02 4.45
N LEU A 570 -26.24 -7.41 4.88
CA LEU A 570 -25.03 -6.60 4.64
C LEU A 570 -24.74 -6.47 3.14
N CYS A 571 -24.86 -7.53 2.36
CA CYS A 571 -24.68 -7.47 0.91
C CYS A 571 -25.65 -6.47 0.23
N ARG A 572 -26.90 -6.41 0.68
CA ARG A 572 -27.86 -5.42 0.19
C ARG A 572 -27.48 -4.00 0.62
N THR A 573 -26.98 -3.84 1.84
CA THR A 573 -26.46 -2.57 2.35
C THR A 573 -25.27 -2.08 1.51
N LEU A 574 -24.30 -2.94 1.23
CA LEU A 574 -23.14 -2.61 0.38
C LEU A 574 -23.54 -2.22 -1.06
N ALA A 575 -24.65 -2.78 -1.57
CA ALA A 575 -25.19 -2.49 -2.89
C ALA A 575 -26.29 -1.41 -2.89
N SER A 576 -26.52 -0.72 -1.76
CA SER A 576 -27.51 0.35 -1.65
C SER A 576 -27.11 1.61 -2.40
N GLU A 577 -28.09 2.47 -2.69
CA GLU A 577 -27.83 3.80 -3.29
C GLU A 577 -26.91 4.64 -2.39
N GLU A 578 -27.08 4.58 -1.07
CA GLU A 578 -26.25 5.30 -0.11
C GLU A 578 -24.80 4.83 -0.16
N ALA A 579 -24.56 3.51 -0.13
CA ALA A 579 -23.22 2.94 -0.21
C ALA A 579 -22.55 3.25 -1.56
N ASN A 580 -23.32 3.22 -2.63
CA ASN A 580 -22.84 3.57 -3.97
C ASN A 580 -22.49 5.06 -4.11
N ALA A 581 -23.27 5.94 -3.50
CA ALA A 581 -22.98 7.38 -3.44
C ALA A 581 -21.69 7.64 -2.65
N TYR A 582 -21.52 6.98 -1.50
CA TYR A 582 -20.30 7.09 -0.71
C TYR A 582 -19.06 6.56 -1.44
N LEU A 583 -19.16 5.41 -2.12
CA LEU A 583 -18.06 4.87 -2.91
C LEU A 583 -17.69 5.81 -4.09
N THR A 584 -18.69 6.51 -4.64
CA THR A 584 -18.49 7.55 -5.67
C THR A 584 -17.73 8.75 -5.09
N GLU A 585 -18.11 9.20 -3.90
CA GLU A 585 -17.43 10.31 -3.18
C GLU A 585 -15.98 9.95 -2.89
N LEU A 586 -15.70 8.76 -2.37
CA LEU A 586 -14.34 8.27 -2.14
C LEU A 586 -13.50 8.26 -3.42
N TYR A 587 -14.07 7.75 -4.50
CA TYR A 587 -13.41 7.77 -5.81
C TYR A 587 -13.09 9.18 -6.27
N GLN A 588 -14.07 10.11 -6.20
CA GLN A 588 -13.88 11.49 -6.63
C GLN A 588 -12.80 12.19 -5.79
N THR A 589 -12.84 12.02 -4.47
CA THR A 589 -11.85 12.59 -3.55
C THR A 589 -10.44 12.09 -3.88
N ALA A 590 -10.26 10.77 -4.00
CA ALA A 590 -8.96 10.18 -4.34
C ALA A 590 -8.47 10.63 -5.74
N TYR A 591 -9.38 10.71 -6.71
CA TYR A 591 -9.08 11.20 -8.06
C TYR A 591 -8.61 12.66 -8.05
N ASP A 592 -9.35 13.54 -7.37
CA ASP A 592 -9.05 14.98 -7.32
C ASP A 592 -7.73 15.25 -6.58
N GLN A 593 -7.41 14.45 -5.59
CA GLN A 593 -6.11 14.49 -4.93
C GLN A 593 -4.97 14.00 -5.85
N ALA A 594 -5.13 12.89 -6.53
CA ALA A 594 -4.06 12.28 -7.32
C ALA A 594 -3.79 13.01 -8.65
N TYR A 595 -4.83 13.51 -9.32
CA TYR A 595 -4.75 14.04 -10.68
C TYR A 595 -3.73 15.17 -10.84
N PRO A 596 -3.63 16.18 -9.95
CA PRO A 596 -2.69 17.29 -10.11
C PRO A 596 -1.22 16.88 -10.08
N ILE A 597 -0.89 15.81 -9.34
CA ILE A 597 0.49 15.33 -9.14
C ILE A 597 0.85 14.13 -10.03
N MET A 598 -0.12 13.55 -10.72
CA MET A 598 0.09 12.33 -11.50
C MET A 598 0.98 12.55 -12.72
N GLY A 599 0.96 13.75 -13.32
CA GLY A 599 1.80 14.07 -14.47
C GLY A 599 3.30 13.90 -14.17
N ASP A 600 3.77 14.49 -13.09
CA ASP A 600 5.18 14.40 -12.67
C ASP A 600 5.58 12.97 -12.29
N HIS A 601 4.66 12.24 -11.68
CA HIS A 601 4.87 10.83 -11.34
C HIS A 601 5.05 9.97 -12.60
N ILE A 602 4.22 10.17 -13.62
CA ILE A 602 4.33 9.48 -14.90
C ILE A 602 5.64 9.86 -15.59
N ASP A 603 5.97 11.14 -15.64
CA ASP A 603 7.23 11.63 -16.26
C ASP A 603 8.46 11.02 -15.59
N ARG A 604 8.45 10.90 -14.25
CA ARG A 604 9.53 10.28 -13.49
C ARG A 604 9.74 8.80 -13.82
N TRP A 605 8.66 8.07 -14.03
CA TRP A 605 8.69 6.61 -14.10
C TRP A 605 8.39 6.03 -15.49
N SER A 606 7.93 6.82 -16.47
CA SER A 606 7.55 6.35 -17.81
C SER A 606 8.65 5.58 -18.54
N GLY A 607 9.93 5.93 -18.32
CA GLY A 607 11.07 5.21 -18.89
C GLY A 607 11.27 3.79 -18.37
N TYR A 608 10.59 3.41 -17.30
CA TYR A 608 10.65 2.09 -16.67
C TYR A 608 9.33 1.32 -16.78
N ALA A 609 8.27 1.98 -17.25
CA ALA A 609 6.95 1.37 -17.37
C ALA A 609 6.90 0.46 -18.61
N HIS A 610 6.36 -0.73 -18.43
CA HIS A 610 5.97 -1.60 -19.53
C HIS A 610 4.53 -1.35 -19.98
N GLY A 611 3.87 -0.35 -19.38
CA GLY A 611 2.47 -0.08 -19.50
C GLY A 611 2.12 1.03 -20.47
N MET A 612 0.81 1.18 -20.70
CA MET A 612 0.20 2.14 -21.62
C MET A 612 -0.12 3.49 -20.96
N ILE A 613 0.21 3.67 -19.68
CA ILE A 613 0.03 4.94 -18.99
C ILE A 613 1.23 5.83 -19.33
N SER A 614 1.07 6.65 -20.37
CA SER A 614 2.13 7.51 -20.91
C SER A 614 1.95 8.99 -20.55
N ASP A 615 0.77 9.38 -20.08
CA ASP A 615 0.41 10.75 -19.72
C ASP A 615 -0.81 10.79 -18.78
N ALA A 616 -1.11 11.95 -18.24
CA ALA A 616 -2.26 12.16 -17.36
C ALA A 616 -3.61 11.84 -18.03
N ARG A 617 -3.72 11.90 -19.36
CA ARG A 617 -4.95 11.56 -20.10
C ARG A 617 -5.16 10.04 -20.10
N SER A 618 -4.13 9.25 -20.36
CA SER A 618 -4.21 7.79 -20.31
C SER A 618 -4.49 7.32 -18.88
N TRP A 619 -3.90 7.94 -17.86
CA TRP A 619 -4.22 7.66 -16.47
C TRP A 619 -5.69 7.98 -16.12
N ARG A 620 -6.23 9.12 -16.58
CA ARG A 620 -7.65 9.46 -16.40
C ARG A 620 -8.55 8.36 -16.98
N LYS A 621 -8.22 7.85 -18.14
CA LYS A 621 -8.95 6.74 -18.78
C LYS A 621 -8.94 5.48 -17.90
N ALA A 622 -7.79 5.17 -17.28
CA ALA A 622 -7.68 4.07 -16.35
C ALA A 622 -8.56 4.30 -15.10
N ALA A 623 -8.53 5.49 -14.52
CA ALA A 623 -9.34 5.87 -13.36
C ALA A 623 -10.86 5.79 -13.63
N GLN A 624 -11.32 6.19 -14.81
CA GLN A 624 -12.73 6.07 -15.23
C GLN A 624 -13.28 4.64 -15.19
N ARG A 625 -12.43 3.62 -15.21
CA ARG A 625 -12.84 2.23 -15.06
C ARG A 625 -13.36 1.91 -13.67
N ILE A 626 -12.83 2.58 -12.64
CA ILE A 626 -13.35 2.49 -11.27
C ILE A 626 -14.77 3.09 -11.24
N GLU A 627 -14.98 4.25 -11.83
CA GLU A 627 -16.31 4.86 -11.95
C GLU A 627 -17.32 3.95 -12.67
N THR A 628 -16.88 3.29 -13.74
CA THR A 628 -17.69 2.30 -14.47
C THR A 628 -18.08 1.12 -13.58
N PHE A 629 -17.13 0.64 -12.76
CA PHE A 629 -17.40 -0.41 -11.78
C PHE A 629 -18.46 0.04 -10.77
N ILE A 630 -18.27 1.19 -10.15
CA ILE A 630 -19.17 1.74 -9.13
C ILE A 630 -20.61 1.82 -9.67
N LYS A 631 -20.80 2.34 -10.88
CA LYS A 631 -22.11 2.47 -11.52
C LYS A 631 -22.80 1.14 -11.83
N ALA A 632 -22.05 0.12 -12.20
CA ALA A 632 -22.61 -1.13 -12.69
C ALA A 632 -22.69 -2.25 -11.63
N ARG A 633 -21.82 -2.21 -10.59
CA ARG A 633 -21.68 -3.31 -9.62
C ARG A 633 -22.92 -3.59 -8.79
N PRO A 634 -23.66 -2.60 -8.23
CA PRO A 634 -24.77 -2.90 -7.34
C PRO A 634 -25.81 -3.85 -7.95
N ALA A 635 -26.31 -3.54 -9.14
CA ALA A 635 -27.33 -4.36 -9.79
C ALA A 635 -26.85 -5.78 -10.14
N GLN A 636 -25.60 -5.91 -10.57
CA GLN A 636 -25.01 -7.21 -10.90
C GLN A 636 -24.77 -8.05 -9.63
N PHE A 637 -24.28 -7.40 -8.58
CA PHE A 637 -24.03 -8.08 -7.30
C PHE A 637 -25.31 -8.62 -6.66
N LEU A 638 -26.38 -7.81 -6.63
CA LEU A 638 -27.68 -8.24 -6.10
C LEU A 638 -28.26 -9.42 -6.91
N LYS A 639 -28.13 -9.40 -8.24
CA LYS A 639 -28.54 -10.54 -9.08
C LYS A 639 -27.78 -11.82 -8.72
N HIS A 640 -26.48 -11.73 -8.44
CA HIS A 640 -25.68 -12.87 -8.03
C HIS A 640 -26.01 -13.33 -6.60
N LEU A 641 -26.29 -12.38 -5.70
CA LEU A 641 -26.74 -12.66 -4.35
C LEU A 641 -28.04 -13.46 -4.35
N ASP A 642 -29.07 -12.99 -5.08
CA ASP A 642 -30.36 -13.69 -5.15
C ASP A 642 -30.22 -15.10 -5.76
N LYS A 643 -29.39 -15.23 -6.80
CA LYS A 643 -29.06 -16.55 -7.35
C LYS A 643 -28.40 -17.47 -6.33
N MET A 644 -27.48 -16.95 -5.54
CA MET A 644 -26.77 -17.70 -4.51
C MET A 644 -27.72 -18.13 -3.39
N LEU A 645 -28.57 -17.22 -2.90
CA LEU A 645 -29.52 -17.51 -1.82
C LEU A 645 -30.54 -18.60 -2.24
N ALA A 646 -31.03 -18.56 -3.47
CA ALA A 646 -31.96 -19.57 -4.01
C ALA A 646 -31.38 -21.00 -4.03
N MET A 647 -30.08 -21.19 -3.84
CA MET A 647 -29.46 -22.52 -3.75
C MET A 647 -29.55 -23.13 -2.34
N TYR A 648 -29.93 -22.32 -1.35
CA TYR A 648 -30.09 -22.74 0.04
C TYR A 648 -31.59 -22.90 0.42
N GLU A 649 -32.53 -22.54 -0.45
CA GLU A 649 -33.95 -22.78 -0.35
C GLU A 649 -34.32 -24.18 -0.85
#